data_30588ec5fcdff60847354c074ca1a42b
#
_entry.id   30588ec5fcdff60847354c074ca1a42b
#
_cell.length_a   1.000
_cell.length_b   1.000
_cell.length_c   1.000
_cell.angle_alpha   90.00
_cell.angle_beta   90.00
_cell.angle_gamma   90.00
#
_symmetry.space_group_name_H-M   'P 1'
#
loop_
_entity.id
_entity.type
_entity.pdbx_description
1 polymer ?
#
loop_
_entity_poly.entity_id
_entity_poly.type
_entity_poly.pdbx_seq_one_letter_code
_entity_poly.pdbx_strand_id
1 'polypeptide(L)'
;MKREDEKINVWGARVHNLKNIDVEIPRGSLTVITGLSGSGKSSLAFDTIFAEGQRRYIETFSAYARNFLGGLERPDVDKITGLSPVISIEQKTTNKNPRSTVGTTTEIYDFLRLLYARAGTAYSYVTGEKMVKYTEEEVINMILTAYSGKRIFILAPLVRNRKGHYRELFENMRKKGYLYVRVDEEIKEIASGMKLDRYKNHNIEVVIDKLQVRDKDDERLRKSVETAMRQGDGLMMIMDKDSGEAKYYSKRLMCPTSGIAYGDPAPNKFSFNSPEGACPRCKGLGVVNLVDQSKIIPDDSLSIYEGGIVPLGKYKNQMIFWQVGSLLEENELSLKTPIKDLPEDVLNDILYGKIEKVKIRKEVVHTSSDYFVEYDGLVKYIQQAIEDESNKEAQKWAEQFLTECKCPECHGGRLNRESLSYKLWNKNISEVADLDIKDLDQWLTDAEAHLDSKNKRIAEEILKEIRSRIHFILDVGLDYLSLNRQSVSLSGGESQRIRLATQIGSQLVNVLYILDEPSIGLHQRDNEKLIKSLKDLRDMGNTVIVVEHDRDMMLNADYIVDIGPGAGRKGGKVVFQGTPKQMLKQDTVTSEYLNGRREIQLPDHRRVGNGKSLCIHGASGNNLKNVDVEFPLGKLIVVTGVSGSGKSTLVNETLQPILSKHFYRSLKEPMPYESIEGIENIDKVVNVDQSPIGRTPRSNPATYTGVFSDIRSLFVNLPEAKIRGYKPGRFSFNVKGGRCEACGGNGYKTIEMNFLPDVMVPCEVCHGKRYNRETLEVRYKGKSIADVLDMTVNQAVEFFENVPDILRKIKTIQDVGLGYIKLGQPSTTLSGGECQRMKLATELSKRDTGKTMFILDEPTTGLHFEDIRILMSVLQKLVDRGNTVVIIEHNLDVIKLADYIIDMGPEGGRGGGQVMAVGTPEEVAESGKGFTSRFIKEELERVR
;
A
#
# COMPACT_ATOMS: atom_id res chain seq x y z
N MET A 1 34.28 -33.78 -16.38
CA MET A 1 33.05 -33.46 -15.62
C MET A 1 33.07 -32.13 -14.83
N LYS A 2 34.14 -31.34 -14.82
CA LYS A 2 34.24 -30.10 -14.06
C LYS A 2 33.82 -28.79 -14.76
N ARG A 3 33.44 -28.79 -16.04
CA ARG A 3 33.10 -27.54 -16.78
C ARG A 3 31.61 -27.28 -17.01
N GLU A 4 30.73 -28.28 -16.86
CA GLU A 4 29.28 -28.10 -17.07
C GLU A 4 28.58 -27.54 -15.81
N ASP A 5 29.15 -27.70 -14.62
CA ASP A 5 28.57 -27.22 -13.35
C ASP A 5 28.82 -25.74 -13.03
N GLU A 6 29.64 -25.05 -13.83
CA GLU A 6 29.98 -23.63 -13.62
C GLU A 6 29.02 -22.67 -14.32
N LYS A 7 28.11 -23.18 -15.14
CA LYS A 7 27.15 -22.34 -15.92
C LYS A 7 25.72 -22.90 -15.82
N ILE A 8 24.77 -21.98 -15.94
CA ILE A 8 23.38 -22.30 -16.28
C ILE A 8 23.29 -22.32 -17.79
N ASN A 9 22.93 -23.45 -18.36
CA ASN A 9 22.80 -23.61 -19.80
C ASN A 9 21.33 -23.84 -20.16
N VAL A 10 20.79 -23.02 -21.05
CA VAL A 10 19.45 -23.11 -21.61
C VAL A 10 19.57 -23.46 -23.09
N TRP A 11 18.95 -24.55 -23.53
CA TRP A 11 18.96 -24.97 -24.92
C TRP A 11 17.54 -24.98 -25.49
N GLY A 12 17.39 -24.40 -26.68
CA GLY A 12 16.16 -24.46 -27.45
C GLY A 12 14.97 -23.79 -26.81
N ALA A 13 15.12 -22.63 -26.17
CA ALA A 13 13.99 -21.91 -25.57
C ALA A 13 13.08 -21.30 -26.65
N ARG A 14 11.76 -21.61 -26.58
CA ARG A 14 10.74 -21.21 -27.56
C ARG A 14 9.51 -20.56 -26.93
N VAL A 15 9.58 -20.21 -25.65
CA VAL A 15 8.46 -19.60 -24.93
C VAL A 15 8.11 -18.25 -25.54
N HIS A 16 6.83 -18.00 -25.79
CA HIS A 16 6.28 -16.77 -26.37
C HIS A 16 6.93 -16.39 -27.72
N ASN A 17 7.77 -15.34 -27.73
CA ASN A 17 8.43 -14.84 -28.95
C ASN A 17 9.88 -15.33 -29.11
N LEU A 18 10.39 -16.14 -28.19
CA LEU A 18 11.72 -16.71 -28.26
C LEU A 18 11.85 -17.66 -29.49
N LYS A 19 12.96 -17.56 -30.20
CA LYS A 19 13.19 -18.23 -31.47
C LYS A 19 14.19 -19.37 -31.35
N ASN A 20 13.89 -20.39 -30.53
CA ASN A 20 14.76 -21.54 -30.32
C ASN A 20 16.18 -21.10 -29.94
N ILE A 21 16.29 -20.34 -28.86
CA ILE A 21 17.56 -19.73 -28.46
C ILE A 21 18.32 -20.59 -27.46
N ASP A 22 19.64 -20.53 -27.55
CA ASP A 22 20.57 -21.10 -26.60
C ASP A 22 21.25 -19.97 -25.80
N VAL A 23 21.30 -20.14 -24.48
CA VAL A 23 21.88 -19.11 -23.58
C VAL A 23 22.75 -19.79 -22.52
N GLU A 24 23.93 -19.23 -22.28
CA GLU A 24 24.84 -19.62 -21.22
C GLU A 24 24.98 -18.49 -20.21
N ILE A 25 24.75 -18.76 -18.91
CA ILE A 25 24.88 -17.78 -17.83
C ILE A 25 25.87 -18.32 -16.81
N PRO A 26 26.96 -17.60 -16.48
CA PRO A 26 27.92 -18.02 -15.45
C PRO A 26 27.24 -18.07 -14.07
N ARG A 27 27.53 -19.11 -13.28
CA ARG A 27 27.09 -19.19 -11.87
C ARG A 27 27.97 -18.28 -11.00
N GLY A 28 27.45 -17.85 -9.86
CA GLY A 28 28.18 -16.94 -8.96
C GLY A 28 28.47 -15.59 -9.62
N SER A 29 27.61 -15.15 -10.54
CA SER A 29 27.75 -13.87 -11.27
C SER A 29 26.52 -13.00 -11.16
N LEU A 30 26.70 -11.71 -11.33
CA LEU A 30 25.63 -10.74 -11.58
C LEU A 30 25.45 -10.64 -13.11
N THR A 31 24.36 -11.24 -13.62
CA THR A 31 24.06 -11.25 -15.07
C THR A 31 22.87 -10.33 -15.35
N VAL A 32 23.04 -9.42 -16.30
CA VAL A 32 21.96 -8.55 -16.78
C VAL A 32 21.39 -9.07 -18.10
N ILE A 33 20.08 -9.28 -18.14
CA ILE A 33 19.33 -9.58 -19.38
C ILE A 33 18.69 -8.27 -19.85
N THR A 34 19.09 -7.79 -21.02
CA THR A 34 18.66 -6.52 -21.60
C THR A 34 18.12 -6.67 -23.02
N GLY A 35 17.70 -5.57 -23.64
CA GLY A 35 17.15 -5.51 -25.00
C GLY A 35 15.88 -4.66 -25.08
N LEU A 36 15.36 -4.42 -26.27
CA LEU A 36 14.17 -3.59 -26.51
C LEU A 36 12.93 -4.10 -25.75
N SER A 37 11.99 -3.21 -25.45
CA SER A 37 10.69 -3.61 -24.87
C SER A 37 9.98 -4.61 -25.79
N GLY A 38 9.46 -5.72 -25.22
CA GLY A 38 8.85 -6.80 -26.01
C GLY A 38 9.83 -7.66 -26.83
N SER A 39 11.14 -7.60 -26.56
CA SER A 39 12.14 -8.46 -27.24
C SER A 39 12.14 -9.92 -26.75
N GLY A 40 11.62 -10.23 -25.55
CA GLY A 40 11.57 -11.56 -24.96
C GLY A 40 12.41 -11.75 -23.69
N LYS A 41 12.87 -10.68 -23.08
CA LYS A 41 13.67 -10.71 -21.82
C LYS A 41 12.97 -11.44 -20.68
N SER A 42 11.75 -11.02 -20.36
CA SER A 42 10.95 -11.62 -19.30
C SER A 42 10.55 -13.06 -19.65
N SER A 43 10.33 -13.36 -20.94
CA SER A 43 10.08 -14.74 -21.41
C SER A 43 11.27 -15.66 -21.14
N LEU A 44 12.51 -15.18 -21.28
CA LEU A 44 13.68 -15.96 -20.92
C LEU A 44 13.87 -16.07 -19.41
N ALA A 45 13.82 -14.94 -18.67
CA ALA A 45 14.13 -14.91 -17.25
C ALA A 45 13.05 -15.58 -16.39
N PHE A 46 11.79 -15.20 -16.58
CA PHE A 46 10.67 -15.64 -15.74
C PHE A 46 9.92 -16.83 -16.34
N ASP A 47 9.48 -16.75 -17.58
CA ASP A 47 8.64 -17.81 -18.19
C ASP A 47 9.45 -19.04 -18.60
N THR A 48 10.79 -18.96 -18.64
CA THR A 48 11.67 -20.09 -18.97
C THR A 48 12.52 -20.52 -17.76
N ILE A 49 13.47 -19.69 -17.32
CA ILE A 49 14.46 -20.07 -16.28
C ILE A 49 13.79 -20.23 -14.91
N PHE A 50 13.02 -19.22 -14.47
CA PHE A 50 12.31 -19.28 -13.18
C PHE A 50 11.26 -20.38 -13.19
N ALA A 51 10.42 -20.45 -14.23
CA ALA A 51 9.35 -21.44 -14.32
C ALA A 51 9.88 -22.88 -14.23
N GLU A 52 10.97 -23.21 -14.93
CA GLU A 52 11.60 -24.52 -14.85
C GLU A 52 12.24 -24.77 -13.48
N GLY A 53 12.89 -23.78 -12.87
CA GLY A 53 13.45 -23.92 -11.53
C GLY A 53 12.38 -24.16 -10.47
N GLN A 54 11.26 -23.44 -10.53
CA GLN A 54 10.11 -23.62 -9.65
C GLN A 54 9.45 -24.97 -9.86
N ARG A 55 9.27 -25.41 -11.12
CA ARG A 55 8.72 -26.72 -11.45
C ARG A 55 9.55 -27.85 -10.83
N ARG A 56 10.88 -27.81 -10.98
CA ARG A 56 11.79 -28.81 -10.38
C ARG A 56 11.72 -28.80 -8.86
N TYR A 57 11.60 -27.64 -8.24
CA TYR A 57 11.47 -27.55 -6.79
C TYR A 57 10.16 -28.19 -6.31
N ILE A 58 9.03 -27.94 -6.99
CA ILE A 58 7.74 -28.56 -6.67
C ILE A 58 7.76 -30.07 -6.90
N GLU A 59 8.52 -30.57 -7.88
CA GLU A 59 8.67 -32.01 -8.11
C GLU A 59 9.34 -32.75 -6.94
N THR A 60 10.09 -32.06 -6.09
CA THR A 60 10.67 -32.65 -4.87
C THR A 60 9.64 -32.91 -3.76
N PHE A 61 8.46 -32.33 -3.86
CA PHE A 61 7.41 -32.48 -2.85
C PHE A 61 6.70 -33.84 -2.96
N SER A 62 6.00 -34.25 -1.88
CA SER A 62 5.16 -35.44 -1.88
C SER A 62 4.06 -35.36 -2.94
N ALA A 63 3.58 -36.52 -3.42
CA ALA A 63 2.49 -36.58 -4.41
C ALA A 63 1.22 -35.83 -3.92
N TYR A 64 0.93 -35.89 -2.63
CA TYR A 64 -0.18 -35.14 -2.03
C TYR A 64 0.02 -33.63 -2.16
N ALA A 65 1.19 -33.11 -1.80
CA ALA A 65 1.50 -31.69 -1.90
C ALA A 65 1.49 -31.20 -3.37
N ARG A 66 2.02 -32.01 -4.30
CA ARG A 66 1.97 -31.70 -5.75
C ARG A 66 0.55 -31.61 -6.29
N ASN A 67 -0.33 -32.54 -5.92
CA ASN A 67 -1.74 -32.50 -6.33
C ASN A 67 -2.48 -31.29 -5.75
N PHE A 68 -2.09 -30.84 -4.55
CA PHE A 68 -2.68 -29.68 -3.89
C PHE A 68 -2.19 -28.34 -4.48
N LEU A 69 -0.90 -28.28 -4.84
CA LEU A 69 -0.29 -27.08 -5.46
C LEU A 69 -0.60 -26.93 -6.95
N GLY A 70 -1.10 -27.98 -7.60
CA GLY A 70 -1.30 -28.04 -9.05
C GLY A 70 0.00 -28.36 -9.80
N GLY A 71 -0.12 -29.05 -10.92
CA GLY A 71 1.01 -29.35 -11.81
C GLY A 71 1.41 -28.10 -12.59
N LEU A 72 2.65 -27.62 -12.45
CA LEU A 72 3.20 -26.60 -13.33
C LEU A 72 3.51 -27.20 -14.70
N GLU A 73 3.06 -26.54 -15.76
CA GLU A 73 3.44 -26.92 -17.13
C GLU A 73 4.94 -26.68 -17.33
N ARG A 74 5.57 -27.61 -18.05
CA ARG A 74 6.98 -27.45 -18.44
C ARG A 74 7.07 -26.35 -19.48
N PRO A 75 7.98 -25.34 -19.31
CA PRO A 75 8.21 -24.35 -20.35
C PRO A 75 8.68 -25.01 -21.65
N ASP A 76 8.36 -24.41 -22.79
CA ASP A 76 8.80 -24.90 -24.09
C ASP A 76 10.31 -24.63 -24.28
N VAL A 77 11.09 -25.61 -23.81
CA VAL A 77 12.55 -25.58 -23.82
C VAL A 77 13.06 -27.02 -23.95
N ASP A 78 14.13 -27.23 -24.72
CA ASP A 78 14.69 -28.59 -24.90
C ASP A 78 15.33 -29.09 -23.60
N LYS A 79 16.23 -28.29 -23.00
CA LYS A 79 16.94 -28.66 -21.77
C LYS A 79 17.42 -27.41 -21.01
N ILE A 80 17.39 -27.46 -19.68
CA ILE A 80 18.10 -26.52 -18.82
C ILE A 80 18.96 -27.30 -17.82
N THR A 81 20.24 -26.92 -17.65
CA THR A 81 21.14 -27.48 -16.64
C THR A 81 21.76 -26.41 -15.77
N GLY A 82 22.34 -26.79 -14.62
CA GLY A 82 23.03 -25.90 -13.71
C GLY A 82 22.11 -25.02 -12.83
N LEU A 83 20.80 -25.28 -12.81
CA LEU A 83 19.87 -24.53 -11.96
C LEU A 83 20.09 -24.87 -10.47
N SER A 84 20.25 -23.81 -9.67
CA SER A 84 20.09 -23.84 -8.21
C SER A 84 18.63 -23.59 -7.83
N PRO A 85 18.23 -23.75 -6.55
CA PRO A 85 16.93 -23.26 -6.07
C PRO A 85 16.72 -21.82 -6.51
N VAL A 86 15.54 -21.50 -7.03
CA VAL A 86 15.27 -20.20 -7.66
C VAL A 86 14.31 -19.37 -6.84
N ILE A 87 14.61 -18.09 -6.68
CA ILE A 87 13.78 -17.08 -6.03
C ILE A 87 13.56 -15.92 -7.01
N SER A 88 12.29 -15.58 -7.25
CA SER A 88 11.94 -14.42 -8.06
C SER A 88 11.52 -13.23 -7.19
N ILE A 89 11.97 -12.04 -7.57
CA ILE A 89 11.62 -10.77 -6.93
C ILE A 89 11.02 -9.85 -7.99
N GLU A 90 9.69 -9.97 -8.17
CA GLU A 90 8.92 -9.20 -9.14
C GLU A 90 8.35 -7.92 -8.52
N GLN A 91 8.02 -6.94 -9.37
CA GLN A 91 7.41 -5.67 -8.95
C GLN A 91 5.96 -5.78 -8.49
N LYS A 92 5.21 -6.80 -8.94
CA LYS A 92 3.79 -6.91 -8.62
C LYS A 92 3.58 -7.01 -7.12
N THR A 93 2.93 -6.01 -6.55
CA THR A 93 2.45 -6.04 -5.17
C THR A 93 1.27 -7.00 -5.09
N THR A 94 1.55 -8.24 -4.68
CA THR A 94 0.51 -9.26 -4.50
C THR A 94 -0.19 -9.13 -3.14
N ASN A 95 0.41 -8.40 -2.19
CA ASN A 95 -0.11 -8.31 -0.84
C ASN A 95 -1.15 -7.18 -0.72
N LYS A 96 -2.43 -7.55 -0.74
CA LYS A 96 -3.57 -6.65 -0.50
C LYS A 96 -4.01 -6.61 0.96
N ASN A 97 -3.27 -7.27 1.86
CA ASN A 97 -3.66 -7.33 3.27
C ASN A 97 -3.35 -6.00 3.97
N PRO A 98 -4.35 -5.27 4.47
CA PRO A 98 -4.14 -3.98 5.14
C PRO A 98 -3.40 -4.09 6.48
N ARG A 99 -3.23 -5.31 7.00
CA ARG A 99 -2.46 -5.57 8.23
C ARG A 99 -0.97 -5.80 7.97
N SER A 100 -0.57 -5.99 6.70
CA SER A 100 0.83 -6.16 6.35
C SER A 100 1.55 -4.81 6.37
N THR A 101 2.68 -4.74 7.08
CA THR A 101 3.51 -3.53 7.21
C THR A 101 4.95 -3.85 6.83
N VAL A 102 5.76 -2.81 6.62
CA VAL A 102 7.21 -2.96 6.40
C VAL A 102 7.82 -3.80 7.53
N GLY A 103 7.49 -3.49 8.79
CA GLY A 103 8.02 -4.21 9.95
C GLY A 103 7.64 -5.70 9.99
N THR A 104 6.42 -6.08 9.56
CA THR A 104 6.02 -7.50 9.50
C THR A 104 6.61 -8.22 8.29
N THR A 105 6.79 -7.53 7.17
CA THR A 105 7.38 -8.13 5.96
C THR A 105 8.88 -8.39 6.13
N THR A 106 9.57 -7.53 6.89
CA THR A 106 11.01 -7.64 7.20
C THR A 106 11.31 -8.44 8.45
N GLU A 107 10.28 -8.93 9.14
CA GLU A 107 10.36 -9.63 10.44
C GLU A 107 10.93 -8.77 11.60
N ILE A 108 11.30 -7.53 11.35
CA ILE A 108 11.84 -6.63 12.40
C ILE A 108 10.84 -6.44 13.53
N TYR A 109 9.54 -6.32 13.18
CA TYR A 109 8.48 -6.15 14.17
C TYR A 109 8.34 -7.37 15.10
N ASP A 110 8.65 -8.58 14.62
CA ASP A 110 8.62 -9.80 15.42
C ASP A 110 9.72 -9.79 16.48
N PHE A 111 10.91 -9.32 16.14
CA PHE A 111 11.99 -9.12 17.10
C PHE A 111 11.72 -7.96 18.07
N LEU A 112 11.11 -6.88 17.60
CA LEU A 112 10.68 -5.78 18.49
C LEU A 112 9.65 -6.26 19.53
N ARG A 113 8.65 -7.07 19.12
CA ARG A 113 7.69 -7.67 20.06
C ARG A 113 8.39 -8.50 21.14
N LEU A 114 9.39 -9.28 20.75
CA LEU A 114 10.18 -10.08 21.68
C LEU A 114 11.01 -9.18 22.60
N LEU A 115 11.63 -8.13 22.08
CA LEU A 115 12.42 -7.16 22.84
C LEU A 115 11.56 -6.47 23.91
N TYR A 116 10.37 -5.96 23.54
CA TYR A 116 9.46 -5.31 24.48
C TYR A 116 8.90 -6.28 25.54
N ALA A 117 8.62 -7.53 25.15
CA ALA A 117 8.19 -8.55 26.11
C ALA A 117 9.26 -8.93 27.13
N ARG A 118 10.55 -8.84 26.78
CA ARG A 118 11.68 -9.28 27.62
C ARG A 118 12.37 -8.16 28.39
N ALA A 119 12.51 -6.99 27.76
CA ALA A 119 13.26 -5.86 28.31
C ALA A 119 12.43 -4.58 28.51
N GLY A 120 11.15 -4.58 28.07
CA GLY A 120 10.25 -3.43 28.22
C GLY A 120 9.82 -3.21 29.67
N THR A 121 9.76 -1.94 30.06
CA THR A 121 9.26 -1.52 31.38
C THR A 121 7.79 -1.11 31.26
N ALA A 122 6.93 -1.67 32.11
CA ALA A 122 5.51 -1.36 32.15
C ALA A 122 5.22 -0.08 32.93
N TYR A 123 4.31 0.73 32.42
CA TYR A 123 3.79 1.93 33.08
C TYR A 123 2.26 1.84 33.15
N SER A 124 1.65 2.46 34.16
CA SER A 124 0.20 2.54 34.26
C SER A 124 -0.38 3.50 33.22
N TYR A 125 -1.34 3.06 32.41
CA TYR A 125 -2.02 3.94 31.45
C TYR A 125 -2.95 4.97 32.10
N VAL A 126 -3.18 4.88 33.43
CA VAL A 126 -4.00 5.82 34.21
C VAL A 126 -3.14 6.86 34.92
N THR A 127 -2.09 6.42 35.64
CA THR A 127 -1.26 7.30 36.48
C THR A 127 0.07 7.68 35.85
N GLY A 128 0.51 6.95 34.80
CA GLY A 128 1.85 7.11 34.20
C GLY A 128 3.00 6.58 35.06
N GLU A 129 2.72 6.02 36.23
CA GLU A 129 3.74 5.48 37.13
C GLU A 129 4.28 4.14 36.65
N LYS A 130 5.54 3.88 36.99
CA LYS A 130 6.20 2.59 36.69
C LYS A 130 5.51 1.48 37.50
N MET A 131 5.14 0.42 36.83
CA MET A 131 4.55 -0.75 37.48
C MET A 131 5.60 -1.60 38.16
N VAL A 132 5.22 -2.19 39.26
CA VAL A 132 6.10 -3.01 40.09
C VAL A 132 5.55 -4.42 40.26
N LYS A 133 6.44 -5.35 40.42
CA LYS A 133 6.15 -6.74 40.72
C LYS A 133 6.96 -7.13 41.97
N TYR A 134 6.32 -7.66 42.96
CA TYR A 134 6.96 -8.03 44.24
C TYR A 134 6.98 -9.52 44.43
N THR A 135 8.06 -10.04 44.96
CA THR A 135 8.10 -11.37 45.55
C THR A 135 7.46 -11.36 46.94
N GLU A 136 7.03 -12.52 47.44
CA GLU A 136 6.47 -12.60 48.77
C GLU A 136 7.44 -12.10 49.87
N GLU A 137 8.74 -12.41 49.69
CA GLU A 137 9.79 -11.98 50.64
C GLU A 137 9.98 -10.45 50.63
N GLU A 138 9.96 -9.83 49.43
CA GLU A 138 10.02 -8.38 49.33
C GLU A 138 8.80 -7.70 49.97
N VAL A 139 7.59 -8.28 49.79
CA VAL A 139 6.38 -7.77 50.44
C VAL A 139 6.49 -7.87 51.95
N ILE A 140 6.94 -9.02 52.48
CA ILE A 140 7.17 -9.18 53.92
C ILE A 140 8.15 -8.17 54.46
N ASN A 141 9.30 -7.99 53.78
CA ASN A 141 10.32 -7.02 54.21
C ASN A 141 9.80 -5.57 54.19
N MET A 142 9.01 -5.22 53.17
CA MET A 142 8.38 -3.90 53.07
C MET A 142 7.33 -3.71 54.18
N ILE A 143 6.56 -4.72 54.54
CA ILE A 143 5.60 -4.67 55.67
C ILE A 143 6.36 -4.46 56.97
N LEU A 144 7.40 -5.26 57.25
CA LEU A 144 8.23 -5.13 58.43
C LEU A 144 8.83 -3.73 58.58
N THR A 145 9.28 -3.15 57.48
CA THR A 145 9.91 -1.80 57.47
C THR A 145 8.88 -0.68 57.58
N ALA A 146 7.81 -0.69 56.77
CA ALA A 146 6.87 0.42 56.65
C ALA A 146 5.80 0.47 57.76
N TYR A 147 5.48 -0.71 58.36
CA TYR A 147 4.41 -0.84 59.34
C TYR A 147 4.90 -1.36 60.71
N SER A 148 6.21 -1.28 60.98
CA SER A 148 6.75 -1.68 62.30
C SER A 148 5.99 -1.01 63.44
N GLY A 149 5.52 -1.84 64.42
CA GLY A 149 4.72 -1.41 65.57
C GLY A 149 3.25 -1.08 65.28
N LYS A 150 2.84 -0.97 64.03
CA LYS A 150 1.46 -0.62 63.63
C LYS A 150 0.53 -1.82 63.59
N ARG A 151 -0.76 -1.53 63.76
CA ARG A 151 -1.85 -2.52 63.56
C ARG A 151 -2.32 -2.48 62.14
N ILE A 152 -2.28 -3.61 61.42
CA ILE A 152 -2.66 -3.72 60.05
C ILE A 152 -3.74 -4.75 59.79
N PHE A 153 -4.50 -4.54 58.72
CA PHE A 153 -5.33 -5.56 58.07
C PHE A 153 -4.60 -6.08 56.85
N ILE A 154 -4.57 -7.39 56.71
CA ILE A 154 -4.13 -8.07 55.49
C ILE A 154 -5.38 -8.54 54.74
N LEU A 155 -5.57 -8.03 53.52
CA LEU A 155 -6.77 -8.26 52.70
C LEU A 155 -6.41 -8.92 51.38
N ALA A 156 -7.34 -9.70 50.86
CA ALA A 156 -7.27 -10.28 49.54
C ALA A 156 -8.41 -9.72 48.65
N PRO A 157 -8.13 -8.98 47.59
CA PRO A 157 -9.13 -8.49 46.64
C PRO A 157 -9.74 -9.65 45.84
N LEU A 158 -11.07 -9.76 45.84
CA LEU A 158 -11.82 -10.82 45.14
C LEU A 158 -12.67 -10.25 43.99
N VAL A 159 -13.19 -9.02 44.18
CA VAL A 159 -13.99 -8.33 43.15
C VAL A 159 -13.49 -6.90 43.04
N ARG A 160 -13.30 -6.40 41.80
CA ARG A 160 -12.82 -5.04 41.54
C ARG A 160 -13.70 -4.40 40.49
N ASN A 161 -14.37 -3.33 40.85
CA ASN A 161 -15.17 -2.47 39.99
C ASN A 161 -16.14 -3.25 39.07
N ARG A 162 -16.89 -4.22 39.62
CA ARG A 162 -17.86 -5.05 38.90
C ARG A 162 -19.24 -4.98 39.54
N LYS A 163 -20.28 -4.96 38.68
CA LYS A 163 -21.68 -5.04 39.07
C LYS A 163 -22.02 -6.45 39.51
N GLY A 164 -22.87 -6.58 40.53
CA GLY A 164 -23.37 -7.88 41.02
C GLY A 164 -23.86 -7.83 42.45
N HIS A 165 -24.71 -8.77 42.84
CA HIS A 165 -25.23 -8.87 44.24
C HIS A 165 -24.33 -9.71 45.14
N TYR A 166 -23.40 -10.51 44.63
CA TYR A 166 -22.33 -11.27 45.31
C TYR A 166 -22.72 -12.17 46.48
N ARG A 167 -24.01 -12.57 46.59
CA ARG A 167 -24.51 -13.39 47.67
C ARG A 167 -23.75 -14.72 47.82
N GLU A 168 -23.55 -15.43 46.73
CA GLU A 168 -22.82 -16.71 46.74
C GLU A 168 -21.35 -16.54 47.15
N LEU A 169 -20.72 -15.43 46.76
CA LEU A 169 -19.34 -15.11 47.13
C LEU A 169 -19.23 -14.98 48.64
N PHE A 170 -20.13 -14.21 49.29
CA PHE A 170 -20.13 -14.02 50.74
C PHE A 170 -20.42 -15.33 51.47
N GLU A 171 -21.37 -16.16 51.04
CA GLU A 171 -21.63 -17.47 51.63
C GLU A 171 -20.42 -18.44 51.53
N ASN A 172 -19.70 -18.41 50.40
CA ASN A 172 -18.49 -19.20 50.18
C ASN A 172 -17.36 -18.73 51.11
N MET A 173 -17.17 -17.43 51.27
CA MET A 173 -16.20 -16.87 52.24
C MET A 173 -16.51 -17.27 53.68
N ARG A 174 -17.79 -17.19 54.08
CA ARG A 174 -18.23 -17.61 55.41
C ARG A 174 -17.96 -19.11 55.65
N LYS A 175 -18.26 -19.97 54.66
CA LYS A 175 -17.96 -21.41 54.73
C LYS A 175 -16.47 -21.70 54.88
N LYS A 176 -15.58 -20.85 54.28
CA LYS A 176 -14.12 -20.94 54.41
C LYS A 176 -13.60 -20.37 55.75
N GLY A 177 -14.47 -19.86 56.64
CA GLY A 177 -14.12 -19.35 57.95
C GLY A 177 -13.70 -17.87 58.00
N TYR A 178 -13.88 -17.10 56.94
CA TYR A 178 -13.62 -15.66 56.97
C TYR A 178 -14.78 -14.92 57.63
N LEU A 179 -14.43 -13.98 58.57
CA LEU A 179 -15.44 -13.27 59.37
C LEU A 179 -15.72 -11.86 58.81
N TYR A 180 -14.74 -11.23 58.19
CA TYR A 180 -14.82 -9.83 57.74
C TYR A 180 -14.49 -9.67 56.27
N VAL A 181 -15.15 -8.71 55.67
CA VAL A 181 -14.93 -8.26 54.28
C VAL A 181 -14.91 -6.75 54.26
N ARG A 182 -14.06 -6.18 53.41
CA ARG A 182 -14.11 -4.74 53.06
C ARG A 182 -14.92 -4.63 51.76
N VAL A 183 -15.99 -3.84 51.80
CA VAL A 183 -16.88 -3.57 50.66
C VAL A 183 -16.94 -2.08 50.48
N ASP A 184 -16.52 -1.60 49.27
CA ASP A 184 -16.56 -0.19 48.91
C ASP A 184 -15.94 0.70 50.00
N GLU A 185 -14.74 0.30 50.47
CA GLU A 185 -13.91 0.96 51.47
C GLU A 185 -14.35 0.76 52.93
N GLU A 186 -15.51 0.12 53.20
CA GLU A 186 -15.99 -0.16 54.57
C GLU A 186 -15.77 -1.61 54.96
N ILE A 187 -15.21 -1.85 56.18
CA ILE A 187 -15.09 -3.20 56.73
C ILE A 187 -16.43 -3.62 57.37
N LYS A 188 -16.99 -4.72 56.89
CA LYS A 188 -18.28 -5.31 57.35
C LYS A 188 -18.10 -6.76 57.80
N GLU A 189 -18.88 -7.19 58.75
CA GLU A 189 -18.97 -8.61 59.13
C GLU A 189 -19.79 -9.37 58.07
N ILE A 190 -19.35 -10.57 57.71
CA ILE A 190 -20.05 -11.39 56.72
C ILE A 190 -21.27 -12.05 57.39
N ALA A 191 -22.44 -11.44 57.23
CA ALA A 191 -23.70 -11.95 57.73
C ALA A 191 -24.31 -13.01 56.79
N SER A 192 -25.14 -13.89 57.35
CA SER A 192 -25.89 -14.85 56.54
C SER A 192 -26.87 -14.15 55.61
N GLY A 193 -26.83 -14.46 54.28
CA GLY A 193 -27.68 -13.83 53.28
C GLY A 193 -27.22 -12.44 52.85
N MET A 194 -26.03 -11.96 53.22
CA MET A 194 -25.46 -10.70 52.80
C MET A 194 -25.48 -10.58 51.25
N LYS A 195 -25.95 -9.44 50.75
CA LYS A 195 -26.02 -9.10 49.31
C LYS A 195 -25.77 -7.61 49.10
N LEU A 196 -25.25 -7.25 47.94
CA LEU A 196 -25.00 -5.89 47.51
C LEU A 196 -25.97 -5.45 46.40
N ASP A 197 -25.95 -4.16 46.09
CA ASP A 197 -26.77 -3.60 44.99
C ASP A 197 -26.30 -4.14 43.63
N ARG A 198 -27.17 -4.84 42.92
CA ARG A 198 -26.86 -5.50 41.64
C ARG A 198 -26.40 -4.54 40.53
N TYR A 199 -26.83 -3.27 40.59
CA TYR A 199 -26.63 -2.27 39.53
C TYR A 199 -25.44 -1.36 39.77
N LYS A 200 -24.81 -1.38 40.95
CA LYS A 200 -23.62 -0.62 41.28
C LYS A 200 -22.35 -1.45 41.09
N ASN A 201 -21.27 -0.79 40.76
CA ASN A 201 -19.94 -1.39 40.76
C ASN A 201 -19.45 -1.50 42.21
N HIS A 202 -18.90 -2.64 42.57
CA HIS A 202 -18.39 -2.90 43.91
C HIS A 202 -16.93 -3.35 43.87
N ASN A 203 -16.20 -2.98 44.92
CA ASN A 203 -14.91 -3.54 45.31
C ASN A 203 -15.09 -4.41 46.56
N ILE A 204 -14.62 -5.65 46.50
CA ILE A 204 -14.77 -6.58 47.62
C ILE A 204 -13.43 -7.22 47.93
N GLU A 205 -12.92 -6.95 49.14
CA GLU A 205 -11.69 -7.54 49.67
C GLU A 205 -11.99 -8.35 50.93
N VAL A 206 -11.56 -9.62 50.98
CA VAL A 206 -11.70 -10.44 52.19
C VAL A 206 -10.57 -10.12 53.16
N VAL A 207 -10.89 -9.96 54.44
CA VAL A 207 -9.90 -9.76 55.50
C VAL A 207 -9.35 -11.13 55.88
N ILE A 208 -8.07 -11.33 55.56
CA ILE A 208 -7.37 -12.60 55.87
C ILE A 208 -6.90 -12.60 57.34
N ASP A 209 -6.29 -11.49 57.77
CA ASP A 209 -5.79 -11.40 59.15
C ASP A 209 -5.79 -9.95 59.66
N LYS A 210 -5.79 -9.83 61.00
CA LYS A 210 -5.62 -8.56 61.73
C LYS A 210 -4.49 -8.77 62.72
N LEU A 211 -3.37 -8.10 62.49
CA LEU A 211 -2.19 -8.28 63.34
C LEU A 211 -1.48 -6.96 63.62
N GLN A 212 -0.66 -6.95 64.67
CA GLN A 212 0.29 -5.90 64.94
C GLN A 212 1.65 -6.35 64.44
N VAL A 213 2.29 -5.54 63.54
CA VAL A 213 3.60 -5.87 62.98
C VAL A 213 4.67 -5.74 64.07
N ARG A 214 5.46 -6.81 64.28
CA ARG A 214 6.58 -6.82 65.21
C ARG A 214 7.90 -6.66 64.47
N ASP A 215 8.93 -6.17 65.13
CA ASP A 215 10.24 -5.91 64.51
C ASP A 215 11.01 -7.18 64.08
N LYS A 216 10.49 -8.37 64.38
CA LYS A 216 11.08 -9.66 64.02
C LYS A 216 10.16 -10.39 63.04
N ASP A 217 10.77 -11.17 62.15
CA ASP A 217 10.11 -12.06 61.25
C ASP A 217 9.12 -12.96 61.99
N ASP A 218 7.83 -12.76 61.71
CA ASP A 218 6.72 -13.46 62.38
C ASP A 218 6.13 -14.49 61.40
N GLU A 219 6.20 -15.78 61.79
CA GLU A 219 5.63 -16.89 61.00
C GLU A 219 4.14 -16.69 60.69
N ARG A 220 3.43 -16.00 61.55
CA ARG A 220 2.01 -15.64 61.34
C ARG A 220 1.87 -14.62 60.19
N LEU A 221 2.75 -13.62 60.14
CA LEU A 221 2.77 -12.65 59.04
C LEU A 221 3.03 -13.34 57.70
N ARG A 222 4.02 -14.26 57.66
CA ARG A 222 4.32 -15.03 56.44
C ARG A 222 3.13 -15.85 55.96
N LYS A 223 2.49 -16.61 56.85
CA LYS A 223 1.30 -17.41 56.50
C LYS A 223 0.12 -16.57 56.06
N SER A 224 -0.06 -15.41 56.69
CA SER A 224 -1.15 -14.47 56.31
C SER A 224 -0.91 -13.83 54.95
N VAL A 225 0.34 -13.42 54.62
CA VAL A 225 0.74 -12.92 53.31
C VAL A 225 0.57 -13.98 52.23
N GLU A 226 1.07 -15.19 52.45
CA GLU A 226 0.88 -16.32 51.54
C GLU A 226 -0.59 -16.62 51.27
N THR A 227 -1.41 -16.64 52.32
CA THR A 227 -2.84 -16.90 52.21
C THR A 227 -3.55 -15.77 51.46
N ALA A 228 -3.20 -14.50 51.72
CA ALA A 228 -3.75 -13.36 51.03
C ALA A 228 -3.40 -13.38 49.53
N MET A 229 -2.15 -13.63 49.22
CA MET A 229 -1.69 -13.76 47.80
C MET A 229 -2.39 -14.92 47.08
N ARG A 230 -2.59 -16.06 47.74
CA ARG A 230 -3.29 -17.21 47.14
C ARG A 230 -4.78 -16.95 46.92
N GLN A 231 -5.49 -16.29 47.89
CA GLN A 231 -6.92 -15.97 47.77
C GLN A 231 -7.18 -14.84 46.77
N GLY A 232 -6.28 -13.85 46.67
CA GLY A 232 -6.37 -12.72 45.76
C GLY A 232 -5.70 -12.95 44.39
N ASP A 233 -5.39 -14.23 44.05
CA ASP A 233 -4.76 -14.60 42.76
C ASP A 233 -3.47 -13.81 42.49
N GLY A 234 -2.59 -13.73 43.48
CA GLY A 234 -1.31 -13.02 43.43
C GLY A 234 -1.40 -11.53 43.79
N LEU A 235 -2.56 -11.05 44.19
CA LEU A 235 -2.79 -9.66 44.62
C LEU A 235 -3.20 -9.65 46.12
N MET A 236 -2.61 -8.76 46.89
CA MET A 236 -3.03 -8.50 48.28
C MET A 236 -3.06 -7.00 48.57
N MET A 237 -3.70 -6.62 49.66
CA MET A 237 -3.74 -5.27 50.14
C MET A 237 -3.37 -5.23 51.62
N ILE A 238 -2.61 -4.26 52.03
CA ILE A 238 -2.33 -3.92 53.41
C ILE A 238 -3.06 -2.62 53.71
N MET A 239 -3.81 -2.59 54.82
CA MET A 239 -4.47 -1.38 55.31
C MET A 239 -4.03 -1.11 56.75
N ASP A 240 -3.52 0.08 57.01
CA ASP A 240 -3.22 0.57 58.32
C ASP A 240 -4.55 0.82 59.09
N LYS A 241 -4.73 0.19 60.23
CA LYS A 241 -5.98 0.27 60.99
C LYS A 241 -6.25 1.67 61.50
N ASP A 242 -5.21 2.44 61.83
CA ASP A 242 -5.34 3.71 62.54
C ASP A 242 -5.48 4.89 61.57
N SER A 243 -4.77 4.83 60.39
CA SER A 243 -4.88 5.85 59.36
C SER A 243 -5.92 5.54 58.25
N GLY A 244 -6.30 4.27 58.09
CA GLY A 244 -7.16 3.82 57.00
C GLY A 244 -6.46 3.76 55.64
N GLU A 245 -5.18 4.11 55.56
CA GLU A 245 -4.40 4.10 54.33
C GLU A 245 -4.20 2.66 53.85
N ALA A 246 -4.54 2.39 52.57
CA ALA A 246 -4.45 1.07 51.98
C ALA A 246 -3.45 1.06 50.82
N LYS A 247 -2.55 0.04 50.77
CA LYS A 247 -1.60 -0.16 49.68
C LYS A 247 -1.72 -1.57 49.13
N TYR A 248 -1.65 -1.66 47.80
CA TYR A 248 -1.68 -2.93 47.07
C TYR A 248 -0.28 -3.48 46.87
N TYR A 249 -0.17 -4.81 46.92
CA TYR A 249 1.05 -5.58 46.63
C TYR A 249 0.69 -6.74 45.69
N SER A 250 1.47 -6.98 44.68
CA SER A 250 1.14 -7.99 43.69
C SER A 250 2.37 -8.76 43.20
N LYS A 251 2.17 -10.05 42.96
CA LYS A 251 3.12 -10.90 42.23
C LYS A 251 3.08 -10.64 40.74
N ARG A 252 2.05 -9.94 40.24
CA ARG A 252 1.92 -9.45 38.85
C ARG A 252 2.34 -8.01 38.78
N LEU A 253 2.65 -7.56 37.56
CA LEU A 253 2.91 -6.14 37.29
C LEU A 253 1.70 -5.29 37.65
N MET A 254 1.85 -4.37 38.57
CA MET A 254 0.76 -3.57 39.10
C MET A 254 1.21 -2.14 39.40
N CYS A 255 0.32 -1.19 39.19
CA CYS A 255 0.49 0.18 39.63
C CYS A 255 0.22 0.28 41.14
N PRO A 256 1.18 0.77 41.95
CA PRO A 256 1.01 0.86 43.41
C PRO A 256 -0.16 1.75 43.84
N THR A 257 -0.40 2.84 43.09
CA THR A 257 -1.43 3.84 43.41
C THR A 257 -2.82 3.43 42.94
N SER A 258 -2.97 3.08 41.65
CA SER A 258 -4.30 2.74 41.10
C SER A 258 -4.68 1.26 41.25
N GLY A 259 -3.72 0.43 41.62
CA GLY A 259 -3.93 -1.04 41.76
C GLY A 259 -4.26 -1.73 40.41
N ILE A 260 -4.14 -1.07 39.26
CA ILE A 260 -4.29 -1.71 37.95
C ILE A 260 -3.16 -2.69 37.77
N ALA A 261 -3.50 -3.93 37.42
CA ALA A 261 -2.54 -5.00 37.18
C ALA A 261 -2.55 -5.43 35.72
N TYR A 262 -1.36 -5.64 35.15
CA TYR A 262 -1.17 -6.20 33.83
C TYR A 262 -0.84 -7.69 33.92
N GLY A 263 -1.23 -8.44 32.90
CA GLY A 263 -0.77 -9.82 32.75
C GLY A 263 0.73 -9.87 32.40
N ASP A 264 1.33 -11.05 32.54
CA ASP A 264 2.74 -11.23 32.19
C ASP A 264 2.99 -10.82 30.73
N PRO A 265 4.08 -10.05 30.44
CA PRO A 265 4.39 -9.61 29.10
C PRO A 265 4.79 -10.79 28.22
N ALA A 266 4.01 -11.04 27.17
CA ALA A 266 4.26 -12.05 26.17
C ALA A 266 4.30 -11.42 24.77
N PRO A 267 5.09 -11.93 23.80
CA PRO A 267 5.20 -11.34 22.47
C PRO A 267 3.87 -11.15 21.73
N ASN A 268 2.87 -11.99 21.97
CA ASN A 268 1.53 -11.88 21.39
C ASN A 268 0.75 -10.65 21.87
N LYS A 269 1.00 -10.14 23.09
CA LYS A 269 0.43 -8.88 23.60
C LYS A 269 0.92 -7.64 22.82
N PHE A 270 2.08 -7.70 22.20
CA PHE A 270 2.63 -6.63 21.36
C PHE A 270 2.35 -6.84 19.86
N SER A 271 1.48 -7.78 19.52
CA SER A 271 1.08 -8.04 18.14
C SER A 271 -0.29 -7.43 17.86
N PHE A 272 -0.35 -6.54 16.87
CA PHE A 272 -1.62 -6.00 16.37
C PHE A 272 -2.44 -7.01 15.55
N ASN A 273 -1.86 -8.18 15.23
CA ASN A 273 -2.54 -9.31 14.59
C ASN A 273 -3.10 -10.32 15.62
N SER A 274 -2.76 -10.18 16.90
CA SER A 274 -3.27 -10.99 17.98
C SER A 274 -4.47 -10.32 18.66
N PRO A 275 -5.55 -11.03 19.00
CA PRO A 275 -6.66 -10.50 19.79
C PRO A 275 -6.25 -9.90 21.14
N GLU A 276 -5.16 -10.42 21.75
CA GLU A 276 -4.66 -9.96 23.04
C GLU A 276 -3.93 -8.61 22.95
N GLY A 277 -3.30 -8.30 21.81
CA GLY A 277 -2.52 -7.09 21.60
C GLY A 277 -3.26 -6.02 20.81
N ALA A 278 -4.18 -6.41 19.94
CA ALA A 278 -4.85 -5.49 19.02
C ALA A 278 -5.73 -4.46 19.75
N CYS A 279 -5.76 -3.23 19.25
CA CYS A 279 -6.71 -2.23 19.68
C CYS A 279 -8.15 -2.74 19.45
N PRO A 280 -9.03 -2.70 20.48
CA PRO A 280 -10.38 -3.26 20.36
C PRO A 280 -11.24 -2.52 19.33
N ARG A 281 -11.02 -1.22 19.12
CA ARG A 281 -11.80 -0.40 18.19
C ARG A 281 -11.41 -0.63 16.73
N CYS A 282 -10.13 -0.51 16.39
CA CYS A 282 -9.67 -0.69 14.98
C CYS A 282 -9.23 -2.14 14.68
N LYS A 283 -9.30 -3.04 15.63
CA LYS A 283 -8.92 -4.46 15.48
C LYS A 283 -7.51 -4.63 14.86
N GLY A 284 -6.58 -3.74 15.24
CA GLY A 284 -5.20 -3.78 14.78
C GLY A 284 -4.91 -3.08 13.44
N LEU A 285 -5.88 -2.39 12.85
CA LEU A 285 -5.67 -1.66 11.58
C LEU A 285 -4.98 -0.30 11.77
N GLY A 286 -5.12 0.33 12.95
CA GLY A 286 -4.60 1.67 13.24
C GLY A 286 -5.48 2.81 12.71
N VAL A 287 -6.36 2.51 11.77
CA VAL A 287 -7.28 3.45 11.14
C VAL A 287 -8.72 2.95 11.30
N VAL A 288 -9.66 3.87 11.21
CA VAL A 288 -11.10 3.61 11.18
C VAL A 288 -11.75 4.49 10.13
N ASN A 289 -12.80 3.99 9.51
CA ASN A 289 -13.62 4.79 8.62
C ASN A 289 -14.68 5.52 9.45
N LEU A 290 -14.63 6.83 9.47
CA LEU A 290 -15.64 7.67 10.12
C LEU A 290 -16.45 8.40 9.05
N VAL A 291 -17.70 8.65 9.40
CA VAL A 291 -18.60 9.45 8.56
C VAL A 291 -18.09 10.89 8.54
N ASP A 292 -17.89 11.43 7.34
CA ASP A 292 -17.30 12.74 7.09
C ASP A 292 -18.40 13.75 6.81
N GLN A 293 -18.54 14.75 7.67
CA GLN A 293 -19.55 15.79 7.54
C GLN A 293 -19.38 16.63 6.26
N SER A 294 -18.15 16.85 5.81
CA SER A 294 -17.89 17.60 4.56
C SER A 294 -18.40 16.86 3.31
N LYS A 295 -18.46 15.53 3.37
CA LYS A 295 -19.03 14.69 2.30
C LYS A 295 -20.53 14.58 2.40
N ILE A 296 -21.11 14.76 3.60
CA ILE A 296 -22.56 14.82 3.80
C ILE A 296 -23.09 16.17 3.29
N ILE A 297 -22.38 17.26 3.61
CA ILE A 297 -22.77 18.64 3.28
C ILE A 297 -21.58 19.30 2.54
N PRO A 298 -21.42 19.05 1.24
CA PRO A 298 -20.33 19.65 0.48
C PRO A 298 -20.58 21.10 0.10
N ASP A 299 -21.83 21.56 0.14
CA ASP A 299 -22.26 22.94 -0.17
C ASP A 299 -23.38 23.33 0.80
N ASP A 300 -23.05 24.13 1.79
CA ASP A 300 -23.95 24.60 2.83
C ASP A 300 -24.85 25.78 2.38
N SER A 301 -24.57 26.34 1.21
CA SER A 301 -25.44 27.35 0.59
C SER A 301 -26.77 26.77 0.08
N LEU A 302 -26.82 25.46 -0.14
CA LEU A 302 -28.02 24.74 -0.56
C LEU A 302 -28.91 24.42 0.63
N SER A 303 -30.22 24.32 0.37
CA SER A 303 -31.19 23.84 1.35
C SER A 303 -31.30 22.29 1.31
N ILE A 304 -31.89 21.71 2.37
CA ILE A 304 -32.17 20.28 2.42
C ILE A 304 -33.14 19.89 1.29
N TYR A 305 -34.09 20.76 0.96
CA TYR A 305 -35.04 20.54 -0.13
C TYR A 305 -34.34 20.45 -1.50
N GLU A 306 -33.32 21.22 -1.74
CA GLU A 306 -32.50 21.24 -2.96
C GLU A 306 -31.47 20.11 -3.03
N GLY A 307 -31.25 19.40 -1.93
CA GLY A 307 -30.32 18.29 -1.83
C GLY A 307 -28.96 18.65 -1.23
N GLY A 308 -28.89 19.71 -0.42
CA GLY A 308 -27.68 20.15 0.30
C GLY A 308 -27.13 19.07 1.25
N ILE A 309 -28.00 18.15 1.72
CA ILE A 309 -27.57 16.92 2.42
C ILE A 309 -27.53 15.77 1.40
N VAL A 310 -26.34 15.47 0.89
CA VAL A 310 -26.14 14.50 -0.21
C VAL A 310 -26.70 13.10 0.06
N PRO A 311 -26.56 12.50 1.27
CA PRO A 311 -27.17 11.19 1.58
C PRO A 311 -28.69 11.15 1.42
N LEU A 312 -29.39 12.26 1.64
CA LEU A 312 -30.84 12.37 1.47
C LEU A 312 -31.21 12.62 -0.01
N GLY A 313 -30.33 13.31 -0.75
CA GLY A 313 -30.62 13.78 -2.10
C GLY A 313 -31.68 14.91 -2.12
N LYS A 314 -32.26 15.19 -3.30
CA LYS A 314 -33.37 16.16 -3.42
C LYS A 314 -34.60 15.64 -2.71
N TYR A 315 -35.43 16.57 -2.23
CA TYR A 315 -36.64 16.25 -1.52
C TYR A 315 -37.49 15.16 -2.22
N LYS A 316 -37.89 14.18 -1.43
CA LYS A 316 -38.86 13.12 -1.79
C LYS A 316 -39.85 12.98 -0.67
N ASN A 317 -41.08 12.58 -1.02
CA ASN A 317 -42.10 12.33 -0.02
C ASN A 317 -41.90 10.99 0.69
N GLN A 318 -40.90 10.98 1.61
CA GLN A 318 -40.40 9.81 2.37
C GLN A 318 -40.30 10.15 3.86
N MET A 319 -40.39 9.14 4.72
CA MET A 319 -40.41 9.26 6.16
C MET A 319 -39.22 10.05 6.73
N ILE A 320 -38.00 9.87 6.18
CA ILE A 320 -36.82 10.56 6.64
C ILE A 320 -36.94 12.10 6.47
N PHE A 321 -37.53 12.56 5.36
CA PHE A 321 -37.75 13.99 5.15
C PHE A 321 -38.88 14.56 6.05
N TRP A 322 -39.84 13.72 6.45
CA TRP A 322 -40.84 14.13 7.43
C TRP A 322 -40.25 14.26 8.82
N GLN A 323 -39.37 13.34 9.24
CA GLN A 323 -38.65 13.40 10.50
C GLN A 323 -37.77 14.66 10.56
N VAL A 324 -36.95 14.89 9.54
CA VAL A 324 -36.05 16.09 9.47
C VAL A 324 -36.90 17.37 9.38
N GLY A 325 -38.01 17.37 8.61
CA GLY A 325 -38.94 18.51 8.53
C GLY A 325 -39.54 18.86 9.89
N SER A 326 -39.96 17.85 10.65
CA SER A 326 -40.49 18.06 12.00
C SER A 326 -39.48 18.64 12.98
N LEU A 327 -38.21 18.19 12.92
CA LEU A 327 -37.12 18.77 13.71
C LEU A 327 -36.87 20.25 13.39
N LEU A 328 -36.98 20.61 12.10
CA LEU A 328 -36.83 22.00 11.68
C LEU A 328 -38.02 22.84 12.11
N GLU A 329 -39.27 22.31 11.98
CA GLU A 329 -40.50 23.04 12.38
C GLU A 329 -40.53 23.31 13.90
N GLU A 330 -39.98 22.42 14.76
CA GLU A 330 -39.83 22.68 16.19
C GLU A 330 -39.02 23.93 16.50
N ASN A 331 -38.15 24.36 15.56
CA ASN A 331 -37.27 25.54 15.66
C ASN A 331 -37.70 26.67 14.72
N GLU A 332 -38.94 26.69 14.24
CA GLU A 332 -39.47 27.66 13.29
C GLU A 332 -38.72 27.73 11.93
N LEU A 333 -38.06 26.66 11.56
CA LEU A 333 -37.28 26.51 10.32
C LEU A 333 -38.00 25.62 9.30
N SER A 334 -37.55 25.61 8.06
CA SER A 334 -38.11 24.77 7.01
C SER A 334 -37.05 24.02 6.21
N LEU A 335 -37.47 22.97 5.49
CA LEU A 335 -36.57 22.23 4.59
C LEU A 335 -35.97 23.09 3.46
N LYS A 336 -36.51 24.30 3.21
CA LYS A 336 -35.99 25.26 2.22
C LYS A 336 -34.99 26.26 2.80
N THR A 337 -34.75 26.25 4.11
CA THR A 337 -33.72 27.10 4.74
C THR A 337 -32.35 26.60 4.29
N PRO A 338 -31.43 27.47 3.84
CA PRO A 338 -30.04 27.09 3.53
C PRO A 338 -29.36 26.47 4.76
N ILE A 339 -28.52 25.44 4.54
CA ILE A 339 -27.90 24.71 5.67
C ILE A 339 -27.00 25.62 6.51
N LYS A 340 -26.30 26.59 5.89
CA LYS A 340 -25.49 27.59 6.60
C LYS A 340 -26.27 28.46 7.58
N ASP A 341 -27.57 28.59 7.38
CA ASP A 341 -28.45 29.43 8.21
C ASP A 341 -29.14 28.62 9.32
N LEU A 342 -28.86 27.31 9.40
CA LEU A 342 -29.35 26.43 10.46
C LEU A 342 -28.50 26.60 11.72
N PRO A 343 -29.12 26.70 12.93
CA PRO A 343 -28.40 26.63 14.19
C PRO A 343 -27.61 25.30 14.33
N GLU A 344 -26.44 25.36 14.95
CA GLU A 344 -25.54 24.22 15.09
C GLU A 344 -26.15 23.06 15.87
N ASP A 345 -26.97 23.33 16.88
CA ASP A 345 -27.71 22.35 17.67
C ASP A 345 -28.74 21.60 16.82
N VAL A 346 -29.50 22.31 15.96
CA VAL A 346 -30.47 21.72 15.04
C VAL A 346 -29.76 20.86 13.98
N LEU A 347 -28.64 21.35 13.45
CA LEU A 347 -27.84 20.57 12.49
C LEU A 347 -27.27 19.32 13.15
N ASN A 348 -26.82 19.40 14.40
CA ASN A 348 -26.35 18.25 15.17
C ASN A 348 -27.48 17.23 15.43
N ASP A 349 -28.70 17.69 15.74
CA ASP A 349 -29.86 16.80 15.89
C ASP A 349 -30.20 16.08 14.56
N ILE A 350 -30.07 16.73 13.41
CA ILE A 350 -30.24 16.12 12.11
C ILE A 350 -29.16 15.08 11.82
N LEU A 351 -27.90 15.38 12.15
CA LEU A 351 -26.76 14.50 11.85
C LEU A 351 -26.66 13.32 12.83
N TYR A 352 -26.82 13.56 14.13
CA TYR A 352 -26.52 12.58 15.19
C TYR A 352 -27.75 12.02 15.90
N GLY A 353 -28.95 12.62 15.65
CA GLY A 353 -30.21 12.21 16.25
C GLY A 353 -30.55 12.94 17.54
N LYS A 354 -31.81 12.85 17.92
CA LYS A 354 -32.38 13.44 19.16
C LYS A 354 -32.82 12.33 20.12
N ILE A 355 -32.55 12.51 21.41
CA ILE A 355 -32.97 11.52 22.43
C ILE A 355 -34.51 11.47 22.55
N GLU A 356 -35.19 12.59 22.37
CA GLU A 356 -36.62 12.70 22.39
C GLU A 356 -37.27 12.26 21.09
N LYS A 357 -38.46 11.65 21.19
CA LYS A 357 -39.21 11.20 19.99
C LYS A 357 -39.69 12.40 19.17
N VAL A 358 -39.42 12.37 17.88
CA VAL A 358 -39.83 13.38 16.93
C VAL A 358 -41.33 13.21 16.62
N LYS A 359 -42.08 14.29 16.73
CA LYS A 359 -43.54 14.33 16.46
C LYS A 359 -43.82 14.62 15.01
N ILE A 360 -44.29 13.61 14.25
CA ILE A 360 -44.73 13.79 12.87
C ILE A 360 -46.24 14.08 12.89
N ARG A 361 -46.65 15.21 12.32
CA ARG A 361 -48.06 15.65 12.29
C ARG A 361 -48.91 14.75 11.39
N LYS A 362 -50.15 14.52 11.82
CA LYS A 362 -51.15 13.68 11.13
C LYS A 362 -51.42 14.11 9.69
N GLU A 363 -51.35 15.41 9.40
CA GLU A 363 -51.54 15.97 8.04
C GLU A 363 -50.50 15.49 7.04
N VAL A 364 -49.27 15.25 7.49
CA VAL A 364 -48.14 14.80 6.68
C VAL A 364 -48.29 13.31 6.32
N VAL A 365 -48.80 12.51 7.25
CA VAL A 365 -48.89 11.05 7.13
C VAL A 365 -50.27 10.57 6.73
N HIS A 366 -51.27 11.52 6.59
CA HIS A 366 -52.65 11.24 6.28
C HIS A 366 -53.29 10.21 7.23
N THR A 367 -53.03 10.32 8.54
CA THR A 367 -53.57 9.45 9.59
C THR A 367 -54.55 10.18 10.50
N SER A 368 -55.22 9.44 11.43
CA SER A 368 -56.13 10.00 12.39
C SER A 368 -55.50 10.64 13.61
N SER A 369 -54.19 10.39 13.85
CA SER A 369 -53.45 10.87 15.03
C SER A 369 -51.99 11.17 14.68
N ASP A 370 -51.32 12.02 15.49
CA ASP A 370 -49.93 12.34 15.38
C ASP A 370 -49.08 11.12 15.69
N TYR A 371 -47.93 10.97 15.02
CA TYR A 371 -47.00 9.86 15.18
C TYR A 371 -45.73 10.35 15.93
N PHE A 372 -45.25 9.57 16.90
CA PHE A 372 -44.00 9.80 17.61
C PHE A 372 -43.01 8.74 17.20
N VAL A 373 -41.91 9.15 16.55
CA VAL A 373 -40.91 8.25 15.99
C VAL A 373 -39.52 8.60 16.55
N GLU A 374 -38.72 7.59 16.84
CA GLU A 374 -37.32 7.77 17.18
C GLU A 374 -36.54 8.19 15.93
N TYR A 375 -35.69 9.21 16.07
CA TYR A 375 -34.79 9.65 14.99
C TYR A 375 -33.35 9.50 15.43
N ASP A 376 -32.67 8.52 14.88
CA ASP A 376 -31.32 8.12 15.25
C ASP A 376 -30.21 8.95 14.59
N GLY A 377 -30.54 9.87 13.69
CA GLY A 377 -29.59 10.71 12.93
C GLY A 377 -29.03 10.06 11.66
N LEU A 378 -28.59 10.91 10.75
CA LEU A 378 -28.06 10.49 9.45
C LEU A 378 -26.74 9.70 9.57
N VAL A 379 -25.89 10.06 10.52
CA VAL A 379 -24.61 9.35 10.75
C VAL A 379 -24.88 7.90 11.11
N LYS A 380 -25.83 7.63 12.00
CA LYS A 380 -26.20 6.26 12.39
C LYS A 380 -26.86 5.51 11.23
N TYR A 381 -27.68 6.19 10.41
CA TYR A 381 -28.27 5.62 9.20
C TYR A 381 -27.20 5.15 8.19
N ILE A 382 -26.15 5.98 7.97
CA ILE A 382 -25.02 5.61 7.11
C ILE A 382 -24.22 4.43 7.73
N GLN A 383 -24.00 4.43 9.04
CA GLN A 383 -23.31 3.34 9.74
C GLN A 383 -24.06 2.02 9.64
N GLN A 384 -25.37 2.02 9.82
CA GLN A 384 -26.22 0.83 9.65
C GLN A 384 -26.17 0.28 8.22
N ALA A 385 -26.17 1.17 7.21
CA ALA A 385 -26.02 0.75 5.82
C ALA A 385 -24.66 0.08 5.53
N ILE A 386 -23.59 0.43 6.26
CA ILE A 386 -22.28 -0.23 6.16
C ILE A 386 -22.30 -1.61 6.81
N GLU A 387 -22.96 -1.75 7.96
CA GLU A 387 -23.03 -2.98 8.74
C GLU A 387 -23.96 -4.03 8.10
N ASP A 388 -24.86 -3.61 7.21
CA ASP A 388 -25.78 -4.52 6.51
C ASP A 388 -25.06 -5.29 5.38
N GLU A 389 -24.48 -6.44 5.73
CA GLU A 389 -23.79 -7.33 4.79
C GLU A 389 -24.70 -7.88 3.67
N SER A 390 -26.03 -7.83 3.86
CA SER A 390 -26.98 -8.36 2.90
C SER A 390 -27.19 -7.44 1.68
N ASN A 391 -26.92 -6.14 1.83
CA ASN A 391 -27.17 -5.11 0.81
C ASN A 391 -25.89 -4.42 0.31
N LYS A 392 -25.22 -5.03 -0.65
CA LYS A 392 -23.98 -4.50 -1.25
C LYS A 392 -24.12 -3.14 -1.93
N GLU A 393 -25.32 -2.78 -2.38
CA GLU A 393 -25.59 -1.47 -3.00
C GLU A 393 -25.65 -0.37 -1.92
N ALA A 394 -26.30 -0.65 -0.79
CA ALA A 394 -26.34 0.25 0.35
C ALA A 394 -24.94 0.44 0.95
N GLN A 395 -24.14 -0.61 1.04
CA GLN A 395 -22.74 -0.50 1.49
C GLN A 395 -21.93 0.43 0.60
N LYS A 396 -21.95 0.21 -0.73
CA LYS A 396 -21.24 1.09 -1.69
C LYS A 396 -21.71 2.53 -1.66
N TRP A 397 -23.01 2.74 -1.44
CA TRP A 397 -23.55 4.08 -1.27
C TRP A 397 -23.02 4.74 0.01
N ALA A 398 -22.99 4.02 1.12
CA ALA A 398 -22.53 4.52 2.40
C ALA A 398 -21.01 4.78 2.42
N GLU A 399 -20.20 3.95 1.74
CA GLU A 399 -18.74 4.12 1.61
C GLU A 399 -18.33 5.49 1.04
N GLN A 400 -19.18 6.13 0.23
CA GLN A 400 -18.91 7.45 -0.36
C GLN A 400 -18.82 8.56 0.70
N PHE A 401 -19.47 8.38 1.84
CA PHE A 401 -19.51 9.36 2.94
C PHE A 401 -18.48 9.12 4.04
N LEU A 402 -17.61 8.13 3.83
CA LEU A 402 -16.58 7.78 4.79
C LEU A 402 -15.25 8.44 4.44
N THR A 403 -14.51 8.80 5.49
CA THR A 403 -13.10 9.16 5.40
C THR A 403 -12.30 8.31 6.37
N GLU A 404 -11.20 7.74 5.87
CA GLU A 404 -10.27 6.99 6.70
C GLU A 404 -9.49 7.96 7.57
N CYS A 405 -9.52 7.75 8.87
CA CYS A 405 -8.76 8.54 9.83
C CYS A 405 -8.04 7.66 10.85
N LYS A 406 -7.05 8.21 11.52
CA LYS A 406 -6.37 7.52 12.62
C LYS A 406 -7.38 7.12 13.69
N CYS A 407 -7.27 5.89 14.18
CA CYS A 407 -8.15 5.39 15.24
C CYS A 407 -8.06 6.30 16.49
N PRO A 408 -9.17 6.87 16.99
CA PRO A 408 -9.13 7.80 18.12
C PRO A 408 -8.78 7.13 19.47
N GLU A 409 -8.79 5.80 19.53
CA GLU A 409 -8.42 5.09 20.76
C GLU A 409 -6.93 4.78 20.83
N CYS A 410 -6.32 4.31 19.75
CA CYS A 410 -4.90 3.97 19.69
C CYS A 410 -4.05 5.01 18.95
N HIS A 411 -4.65 6.09 18.43
CA HIS A 411 -3.98 7.17 17.68
C HIS A 411 -3.06 6.68 16.55
N GLY A 412 -3.45 5.57 15.88
CA GLY A 412 -2.66 4.92 14.85
C GLY A 412 -1.74 3.81 15.35
N GLY A 413 -1.59 3.64 16.67
CA GLY A 413 -0.66 2.68 17.29
C GLY A 413 -1.05 1.20 17.17
N ARG A 414 -2.22 0.89 16.61
CA ARG A 414 -2.74 -0.46 16.31
C ARG A 414 -2.94 -1.38 17.52
N LEU A 415 -2.31 -1.09 18.65
CA LEU A 415 -2.30 -1.89 19.87
C LEU A 415 -3.28 -1.34 20.91
N ASN A 416 -3.63 -2.18 21.89
CA ASN A 416 -4.43 -1.79 23.04
C ASN A 416 -3.62 -0.91 24.01
N ARG A 417 -4.31 -0.26 24.94
CA ARG A 417 -3.71 0.69 25.90
C ARG A 417 -2.66 0.04 26.80
N GLU A 418 -2.88 -1.22 27.22
CA GLU A 418 -1.92 -1.96 28.05
C GLU A 418 -0.60 -2.12 27.32
N SER A 419 -0.62 -2.63 26.08
CA SER A 419 0.58 -2.87 25.26
C SER A 419 1.32 -1.58 24.93
N LEU A 420 0.60 -0.48 24.65
CA LEU A 420 1.20 0.84 24.40
C LEU A 420 1.80 1.49 25.66
N SER A 421 1.51 0.97 26.83
CA SER A 421 2.07 1.47 28.10
C SER A 421 3.39 0.84 28.48
N TYR A 422 3.90 -0.11 27.70
CA TYR A 422 5.27 -0.61 27.85
C TYR A 422 6.23 0.27 27.08
N LYS A 423 7.31 0.68 27.75
CA LYS A 423 8.38 1.48 27.14
C LYS A 423 9.73 0.79 27.25
N LEU A 424 10.52 0.92 26.21
CA LEU A 424 11.94 0.64 26.23
C LEU A 424 12.65 2.00 26.19
N TRP A 425 13.46 2.29 27.22
CA TRP A 425 13.97 3.63 27.44
C TRP A 425 12.82 4.67 27.48
N ASN A 426 12.58 5.44 26.41
CA ASN A 426 11.62 6.54 26.38
C ASN A 426 10.42 6.34 25.43
N LYS A 427 10.38 5.27 24.63
CA LYS A 427 9.36 5.05 23.60
C LYS A 427 8.63 3.72 23.78
N ASN A 428 7.35 3.70 23.41
CA ASN A 428 6.59 2.46 23.24
C ASN A 428 6.84 1.85 21.85
N ILE A 429 6.39 0.62 21.64
CA ILE A 429 6.64 -0.13 20.40
C ILE A 429 6.05 0.55 19.16
N SER A 430 4.90 1.23 19.28
CA SER A 430 4.28 1.95 18.15
C SER A 430 5.08 3.19 17.78
N GLU A 431 5.50 3.98 18.78
CA GLU A 431 6.35 5.16 18.56
C GLU A 431 7.68 4.80 17.90
N VAL A 432 8.24 3.63 18.25
CA VAL A 432 9.45 3.09 17.62
C VAL A 432 9.18 2.63 16.19
N ALA A 433 8.04 1.97 15.95
CA ALA A 433 7.66 1.52 14.62
C ALA A 433 7.33 2.68 13.65
N ASP A 434 7.02 3.87 14.18
CA ASP A 434 6.75 5.09 13.40
C ASP A 434 8.00 5.92 13.09
N LEU A 435 9.17 5.55 13.64
CA LEU A 435 10.44 6.16 13.27
C LEU A 435 10.83 5.77 11.84
N ASP A 436 11.49 6.69 11.14
CA ASP A 436 12.17 6.37 9.89
C ASP A 436 13.29 5.36 10.19
N ILE A 437 13.59 4.45 9.26
CA ILE A 437 14.57 3.36 9.49
C ILE A 437 15.94 3.90 9.95
N LYS A 438 16.37 5.04 9.41
CA LYS A 438 17.60 5.73 9.83
C LYS A 438 17.54 6.19 11.29
N ASP A 439 16.44 6.80 11.69
CA ASP A 439 16.24 7.29 13.07
C ASP A 439 16.05 6.12 14.03
N LEU A 440 15.47 5.02 13.56
CA LEU A 440 15.32 3.78 14.33
C LEU A 440 16.67 3.17 14.68
N ASP A 441 17.61 3.12 13.74
CA ASP A 441 18.97 2.60 13.99
C ASP A 441 19.70 3.41 15.05
N GLN A 442 19.61 4.74 14.94
CA GLN A 442 20.19 5.63 15.96
C GLN A 442 19.52 5.44 17.32
N TRP A 443 18.17 5.40 17.35
CA TRP A 443 17.42 5.22 18.60
C TRP A 443 17.76 3.88 19.28
N LEU A 444 17.94 2.79 18.53
CA LEU A 444 18.35 1.50 19.09
C LEU A 444 19.72 1.57 19.78
N THR A 445 20.65 2.34 19.22
CA THR A 445 21.98 2.56 19.80
C THR A 445 21.87 3.31 21.12
N ASP A 446 21.07 4.37 21.15
CA ASP A 446 20.82 5.17 22.35
C ASP A 446 20.08 4.36 23.42
N ALA A 447 19.06 3.58 23.03
CA ALA A 447 18.29 2.74 23.93
C ALA A 447 19.15 1.66 24.59
N GLU A 448 20.06 1.01 23.82
CA GLU A 448 20.98 0.01 24.38
C GLU A 448 21.91 0.60 25.45
N ALA A 449 22.37 1.83 25.25
CA ALA A 449 23.23 2.51 26.24
C ALA A 449 22.51 2.78 27.57
N HIS A 450 21.18 2.90 27.55
CA HIS A 450 20.35 3.17 28.73
C HIS A 450 19.76 1.91 29.40
N LEU A 451 20.00 0.72 28.87
CA LEU A 451 19.59 -0.53 29.47
C LEU A 451 20.46 -0.87 30.68
N ASP A 452 19.86 -1.40 31.74
CA ASP A 452 20.61 -1.99 32.85
C ASP A 452 21.35 -3.27 32.42
N SER A 453 22.34 -3.69 33.20
CA SER A 453 23.23 -4.82 32.87
C SER A 453 22.46 -6.13 32.62
N LYS A 454 21.34 -6.35 33.30
CA LYS A 454 20.48 -7.52 33.14
C LYS A 454 19.73 -7.47 31.82
N ASN A 455 19.05 -6.37 31.57
CA ASN A 455 18.25 -6.18 30.36
C ASN A 455 19.14 -6.08 29.11
N LYS A 456 20.36 -5.53 29.23
CA LYS A 456 21.35 -5.49 28.14
C LYS A 456 21.72 -6.90 27.68
N ARG A 457 22.03 -7.82 28.59
CA ARG A 457 22.33 -9.23 28.25
C ARG A 457 21.15 -9.96 27.61
N ILE A 458 19.92 -9.65 28.05
CA ILE A 458 18.68 -10.22 27.47
C ILE A 458 18.45 -9.70 26.05
N ALA A 459 18.71 -8.41 25.82
CA ALA A 459 18.45 -7.74 24.56
C ALA A 459 19.52 -7.97 23.48
N GLU A 460 20.75 -8.34 23.86
CA GLU A 460 21.94 -8.38 22.99
C GLU A 460 21.71 -9.12 21.66
N GLU A 461 21.28 -10.38 21.72
CA GLU A 461 21.04 -11.18 20.50
C GLU A 461 19.84 -10.65 19.70
N ILE A 462 18.80 -10.14 20.37
CA ILE A 462 17.63 -9.57 19.70
C ILE A 462 18.01 -8.29 18.96
N LEU A 463 18.81 -7.42 19.60
CA LEU A 463 19.27 -6.17 18.98
C LEU A 463 20.20 -6.42 17.80
N LYS A 464 21.07 -7.44 17.88
CA LYS A 464 21.91 -7.84 16.76
C LYS A 464 21.09 -8.24 15.53
N GLU A 465 20.04 -9.05 15.71
CA GLU A 465 19.13 -9.45 14.63
C GLU A 465 18.35 -8.27 14.03
N ILE A 466 17.86 -7.36 14.89
CA ILE A 466 17.16 -6.15 14.44
C ILE A 466 18.09 -5.27 13.61
N ARG A 467 19.30 -4.98 14.11
CA ARG A 467 20.29 -4.14 13.41
C ARG A 467 20.71 -4.73 12.08
N SER A 468 20.97 -6.03 12.02
CA SER A 468 21.31 -6.70 10.76
C SER A 468 20.25 -6.45 9.70
N ARG A 469 18.95 -6.62 10.04
CA ARG A 469 17.85 -6.38 9.12
C ARG A 469 17.67 -4.91 8.75
N ILE A 470 17.87 -4.01 9.70
CA ILE A 470 17.85 -2.56 9.45
C ILE A 470 18.93 -2.17 8.44
N HIS A 471 20.16 -2.66 8.60
CA HIS A 471 21.25 -2.36 7.68
C HIS A 471 20.95 -2.82 6.26
N PHE A 472 20.33 -3.98 6.06
CA PHE A 472 19.93 -4.42 4.72
C PHE A 472 18.88 -3.49 4.08
N ILE A 473 17.97 -2.91 4.88
CA ILE A 473 17.00 -1.92 4.37
C ILE A 473 17.70 -0.60 4.03
N LEU A 474 18.66 -0.17 4.82
CA LEU A 474 19.47 1.03 4.55
C LEU A 474 20.34 0.87 3.30
N ASP A 475 20.93 -0.32 3.10
CA ASP A 475 21.76 -0.64 1.95
C ASP A 475 21.00 -0.63 0.62
N VAL A 476 19.70 -0.95 0.63
CA VAL A 476 18.85 -0.83 -0.57
C VAL A 476 18.19 0.55 -0.74
N GLY A 477 18.60 1.55 0.08
CA GLY A 477 18.16 2.96 -0.06
C GLY A 477 16.72 3.22 0.40
N LEU A 478 16.23 2.51 1.43
CA LEU A 478 14.89 2.69 2.01
C LEU A 478 14.93 3.29 3.43
N ASP A 479 15.87 4.18 3.66
CA ASP A 479 16.16 4.86 4.93
C ASP A 479 15.01 5.72 5.46
N TYR A 480 14.15 6.22 4.56
CA TYR A 480 13.01 7.07 4.83
C TYR A 480 11.70 6.34 5.18
N LEU A 481 11.64 5.02 5.04
CA LEU A 481 10.44 4.24 5.39
C LEU A 481 10.34 4.06 6.91
N SER A 482 9.11 3.91 7.41
CA SER A 482 8.85 3.47 8.79
C SER A 482 8.36 2.02 8.81
N LEU A 483 8.60 1.32 9.94
CA LEU A 483 8.13 -0.06 10.10
C LEU A 483 6.61 -0.18 10.11
N ASN A 484 5.90 0.85 10.54
CA ASN A 484 4.43 0.88 10.62
C ASN A 484 3.76 1.17 9.27
N ARG A 485 4.53 1.56 8.24
CA ARG A 485 3.99 1.84 6.90
C ARG A 485 3.36 0.59 6.31
N GLN A 486 2.12 0.72 5.83
CA GLN A 486 1.36 -0.39 5.25
C GLN A 486 1.97 -0.84 3.92
N SER A 487 2.09 -2.14 3.70
CA SER A 487 2.62 -2.71 2.45
C SER A 487 1.81 -2.32 1.21
N VAL A 488 0.51 -2.08 1.37
CA VAL A 488 -0.39 -1.62 0.28
C VAL A 488 -0.05 -0.21 -0.20
N SER A 489 0.54 0.64 0.66
CA SER A 489 0.91 2.03 0.32
C SER A 489 2.28 2.16 -0.32
N LEU A 490 3.01 1.06 -0.45
CA LEU A 490 4.35 1.05 -1.06
C LEU A 490 4.25 1.08 -2.59
N SER A 491 5.17 1.80 -3.22
CA SER A 491 5.38 1.69 -4.66
C SER A 491 5.90 0.29 -5.03
N GLY A 492 5.78 -0.08 -6.32
CA GLY A 492 6.29 -1.36 -6.82
C GLY A 492 7.77 -1.55 -6.51
N GLY A 493 8.58 -0.52 -6.74
CA GLY A 493 10.02 -0.54 -6.47
C GLY A 493 10.35 -0.62 -4.97
N GLU A 494 9.64 0.12 -4.10
CA GLU A 494 9.82 0.01 -2.64
C GLU A 494 9.51 -1.41 -2.13
N SER A 495 8.40 -1.99 -2.58
CA SER A 495 8.00 -3.36 -2.21
C SER A 495 9.04 -4.39 -2.66
N GLN A 496 9.57 -4.24 -3.87
CA GLN A 496 10.60 -5.10 -4.43
C GLN A 496 11.91 -5.02 -3.63
N ARG A 497 12.36 -3.82 -3.29
CA ARG A 497 13.58 -3.60 -2.49
C ARG A 497 13.45 -4.11 -1.05
N ILE A 498 12.27 -4.00 -0.42
CA ILE A 498 12.02 -4.63 0.88
C ILE A 498 12.18 -6.15 0.79
N ARG A 499 11.64 -6.78 -0.26
CA ARG A 499 11.82 -8.22 -0.47
C ARG A 499 13.30 -8.56 -0.70
N LEU A 500 14.02 -7.75 -1.49
CA LEU A 500 15.45 -7.93 -1.70
C LEU A 500 16.22 -7.84 -0.38
N ALA A 501 15.97 -6.81 0.44
CA ALA A 501 16.59 -6.66 1.76
C ALA A 501 16.31 -7.87 2.67
N THR A 502 15.07 -8.38 2.66
CA THR A 502 14.70 -9.58 3.42
C THR A 502 15.45 -10.82 2.93
N GLN A 503 15.64 -10.98 1.61
CA GLN A 503 16.37 -12.11 1.04
C GLN A 503 17.87 -12.04 1.33
N ILE A 504 18.48 -10.86 1.25
CA ILE A 504 19.87 -10.64 1.68
C ILE A 504 20.01 -11.02 3.16
N GLY A 505 19.06 -10.58 3.98
CA GLY A 505 19.01 -10.89 5.42
C GLY A 505 18.87 -12.38 5.74
N SER A 506 18.32 -13.19 4.84
CA SER A 506 18.20 -14.65 5.02
C SER A 506 19.55 -15.38 4.94
N GLN A 507 20.60 -14.73 4.41
CA GLN A 507 21.96 -15.26 4.22
C GLN A 507 22.01 -16.62 3.48
N LEU A 508 21.03 -16.85 2.59
CA LEU A 508 21.01 -18.06 1.77
C LEU A 508 22.18 -18.05 0.78
N VAL A 509 22.77 -19.21 0.56
CA VAL A 509 23.89 -19.41 -0.37
C VAL A 509 23.52 -20.41 -1.45
N ASN A 510 24.18 -20.33 -2.62
CA ASN A 510 23.92 -21.19 -3.77
C ASN A 510 22.47 -21.14 -4.28
N VAL A 511 21.85 -19.97 -4.19
CA VAL A 511 20.50 -19.65 -4.72
C VAL A 511 20.63 -18.88 -6.03
N LEU A 512 19.69 -19.09 -6.93
CA LEU A 512 19.51 -18.28 -8.14
C LEU A 512 18.43 -17.22 -7.87
N TYR A 513 18.83 -15.97 -7.80
CA TYR A 513 17.91 -14.84 -7.69
C TYR A 513 17.60 -14.27 -9.07
N ILE A 514 16.33 -14.02 -9.36
CA ILE A 514 15.87 -13.39 -10.60
C ILE A 514 15.05 -12.15 -10.23
N LEU A 515 15.52 -10.97 -10.66
CA LEU A 515 14.91 -9.68 -10.35
C LEU A 515 14.39 -9.02 -11.63
N ASP A 516 13.21 -8.38 -11.51
CA ASP A 516 12.58 -7.63 -12.60
C ASP A 516 12.74 -6.13 -12.36
N GLU A 517 13.60 -5.48 -13.13
CA GLU A 517 13.83 -4.03 -13.14
C GLU A 517 13.96 -3.40 -11.73
N PRO A 518 14.91 -3.84 -10.89
CA PRO A 518 14.99 -3.36 -9.51
C PRO A 518 15.41 -1.89 -9.37
N SER A 519 15.94 -1.25 -10.41
CA SER A 519 16.32 0.17 -10.43
C SER A 519 15.14 1.14 -10.61
N ILE A 520 13.92 0.63 -10.82
CA ILE A 520 12.73 1.47 -11.07
C ILE A 520 12.47 2.45 -9.94
N GLY A 521 12.19 3.71 -10.33
CA GLY A 521 11.84 4.78 -9.39
C GLY A 521 12.99 5.19 -8.48
N LEU A 522 14.22 4.80 -8.80
CA LEU A 522 15.41 5.17 -8.06
C LEU A 522 16.08 6.41 -8.63
N HIS A 523 16.45 7.32 -7.74
CA HIS A 523 17.45 8.32 -8.03
C HIS A 523 18.84 7.67 -8.22
N GLN A 524 19.71 8.26 -9.03
CA GLN A 524 21.04 7.70 -9.33
C GLN A 524 21.86 7.38 -8.06
N ARG A 525 21.78 8.23 -7.04
CA ARG A 525 22.41 7.99 -5.73
C ARG A 525 21.98 6.65 -5.10
N ASP A 526 20.67 6.35 -5.19
CA ASP A 526 20.11 5.14 -4.58
C ASP A 526 20.37 3.90 -5.46
N ASN A 527 20.52 4.10 -6.80
CA ASN A 527 20.92 3.06 -7.73
C ASN A 527 22.34 2.53 -7.44
N GLU A 528 23.28 3.41 -7.11
CA GLU A 528 24.64 3.00 -6.68
C GLU A 528 24.60 2.05 -5.48
N LYS A 529 23.73 2.34 -4.47
CA LYS A 529 23.54 1.46 -3.30
C LYS A 529 22.94 0.11 -3.70
N LEU A 530 21.93 0.12 -4.56
CA LEU A 530 21.31 -1.11 -5.05
C LEU A 530 22.31 -2.02 -5.78
N ILE A 531 23.12 -1.45 -6.69
CA ILE A 531 24.17 -2.21 -7.40
C ILE A 531 25.15 -2.86 -6.41
N LYS A 532 25.54 -2.12 -5.38
CA LYS A 532 26.41 -2.67 -4.32
C LYS A 532 25.73 -3.86 -3.62
N SER A 533 24.45 -3.70 -3.20
CA SER A 533 23.72 -4.76 -2.52
C SER A 533 23.56 -6.03 -3.38
N LEU A 534 23.36 -5.88 -4.70
CA LEU A 534 23.30 -7.02 -5.62
C LEU A 534 24.66 -7.73 -5.76
N LYS A 535 25.77 -6.95 -5.77
CA LYS A 535 27.13 -7.51 -5.75
C LYS A 535 27.40 -8.25 -4.44
N ASP A 536 27.00 -7.69 -3.31
CA ASP A 536 27.15 -8.33 -2.00
C ASP A 536 26.35 -9.66 -1.95
N LEU A 537 25.12 -9.69 -2.51
CA LEU A 537 24.31 -10.90 -2.63
C LEU A 537 24.99 -11.96 -3.51
N ARG A 538 25.60 -11.56 -4.62
CA ARG A 538 26.43 -12.43 -5.46
C ARG A 538 27.65 -12.98 -4.69
N ASP A 539 28.37 -12.10 -3.99
CA ASP A 539 29.62 -12.42 -3.30
C ASP A 539 29.43 -13.38 -2.11
N MET A 540 28.19 -13.48 -1.59
CA MET A 540 27.77 -14.55 -0.66
C MET A 540 27.72 -15.94 -1.33
N GLY A 541 28.00 -16.08 -2.62
CA GLY A 541 27.99 -17.35 -3.35
C GLY A 541 26.69 -17.63 -4.12
N ASN A 542 25.89 -16.61 -4.40
CA ASN A 542 24.65 -16.73 -5.16
C ASN A 542 24.84 -16.35 -6.63
N THR A 543 23.91 -16.78 -7.47
CA THR A 543 23.81 -16.32 -8.86
C THR A 543 22.66 -15.29 -8.94
N VAL A 544 22.90 -14.15 -9.53
CA VAL A 544 21.92 -13.06 -9.62
C VAL A 544 21.66 -12.74 -11.08
N ILE A 545 20.42 -12.92 -11.54
CA ILE A 545 19.95 -12.50 -12.86
C ILE A 545 19.04 -11.29 -12.69
N VAL A 546 19.31 -10.22 -13.43
CA VAL A 546 18.53 -9.00 -13.40
C VAL A 546 18.04 -8.68 -14.80
N VAL A 547 16.74 -8.52 -14.98
CA VAL A 547 16.19 -7.94 -16.23
C VAL A 547 16.24 -6.45 -16.06
N GLU A 548 17.05 -5.75 -16.89
CA GLU A 548 17.33 -4.33 -16.67
C GLU A 548 17.65 -3.54 -17.95
N HIS A 549 17.44 -2.22 -17.84
CA HIS A 549 17.73 -1.24 -18.89
C HIS A 549 18.64 -0.11 -18.42
N ASP A 550 18.94 -0.08 -17.12
CA ASP A 550 19.79 0.96 -16.55
C ASP A 550 21.25 0.81 -17.00
N ARG A 551 21.86 1.93 -17.40
CA ARG A 551 23.24 1.98 -17.92
C ARG A 551 24.26 1.52 -16.86
N ASP A 552 24.14 2.05 -15.64
CA ASP A 552 25.10 1.78 -14.58
C ASP A 552 25.00 0.32 -14.13
N MET A 553 23.80 -0.24 -14.06
CA MET A 553 23.58 -1.64 -13.77
C MET A 553 24.25 -2.54 -14.82
N MET A 554 24.09 -2.24 -16.13
CA MET A 554 24.71 -3.02 -17.21
C MET A 554 26.24 -2.92 -17.18
N LEU A 555 26.80 -1.74 -16.96
CA LEU A 555 28.25 -1.54 -16.92
C LEU A 555 28.90 -2.18 -15.68
N ASN A 556 28.16 -2.34 -14.59
CA ASN A 556 28.60 -2.95 -13.35
C ASN A 556 28.33 -4.47 -13.25
N ALA A 557 27.65 -5.07 -14.24
CA ALA A 557 27.39 -6.49 -14.31
C ALA A 557 28.69 -7.29 -14.63
N ASP A 558 28.70 -8.55 -14.28
CA ASP A 558 29.77 -9.49 -14.68
C ASP A 558 29.51 -10.03 -16.09
N TYR A 559 28.22 -10.19 -16.44
CA TYR A 559 27.79 -10.77 -17.72
C TYR A 559 26.51 -10.10 -18.22
N ILE A 560 26.39 -9.96 -19.53
CA ILE A 560 25.21 -9.37 -20.19
C ILE A 560 24.68 -10.34 -21.24
N VAL A 561 23.36 -10.50 -21.28
CA VAL A 561 22.63 -11.18 -22.34
C VAL A 561 21.68 -10.17 -23.00
N ASP A 562 21.93 -9.80 -24.25
CA ASP A 562 21.11 -8.85 -25.01
C ASP A 562 20.18 -9.60 -25.97
N ILE A 563 18.87 -9.37 -25.86
CA ILE A 563 17.81 -10.03 -26.62
C ILE A 563 17.19 -9.04 -27.62
N GLY A 564 17.22 -9.41 -28.88
CA GLY A 564 16.75 -8.53 -29.95
C GLY A 564 16.54 -9.30 -31.27
N PRO A 565 16.84 -8.66 -32.43
CA PRO A 565 17.21 -7.24 -32.60
C PRO A 565 16.06 -6.26 -32.51
N GLY A 566 14.81 -6.72 -32.43
CA GLY A 566 13.60 -5.89 -32.37
C GLY A 566 12.61 -6.40 -31.35
N ALA A 567 11.36 -5.89 -31.40
CA ALA A 567 10.27 -6.27 -30.53
C ALA A 567 9.32 -7.30 -31.19
N GLY A 568 8.59 -8.07 -30.39
CA GLY A 568 7.59 -9.04 -30.83
C GLY A 568 8.16 -10.07 -31.81
N ARG A 569 7.57 -10.18 -33.03
CA ARG A 569 8.03 -11.11 -34.05
C ARG A 569 9.44 -10.86 -34.57
N LYS A 570 9.95 -9.63 -34.44
CA LYS A 570 11.31 -9.26 -34.83
C LYS A 570 12.33 -9.49 -33.72
N GLY A 571 11.87 -9.78 -32.49
CA GLY A 571 12.67 -10.11 -31.32
C GLY A 571 12.93 -11.59 -31.15
N GLY A 572 13.25 -12.00 -29.95
CA GLY A 572 13.37 -13.39 -29.52
C GLY A 572 14.67 -14.09 -29.92
N LYS A 573 15.73 -13.35 -30.29
CA LYS A 573 17.06 -13.89 -30.58
C LYS A 573 18.08 -13.31 -29.60
N VAL A 574 19.08 -14.09 -29.23
CA VAL A 574 20.26 -13.58 -28.55
C VAL A 574 21.11 -12.83 -29.55
N VAL A 575 21.27 -11.53 -29.39
CA VAL A 575 22.09 -10.68 -30.26
C VAL A 575 23.51 -10.52 -29.70
N PHE A 576 23.64 -10.65 -28.38
CA PHE A 576 24.92 -10.64 -27.70
C PHE A 576 24.84 -11.42 -26.39
N GLN A 577 25.93 -12.10 -26.01
CA GLN A 577 26.18 -12.60 -24.66
C GLN A 577 27.69 -12.52 -24.36
N GLY A 578 28.05 -11.99 -23.20
CA GLY A 578 29.45 -11.78 -22.82
C GLY A 578 29.61 -10.73 -21.71
N THR A 579 30.86 -10.30 -21.50
CA THR A 579 31.15 -9.25 -20.49
C THR A 579 30.76 -7.85 -20.99
N PRO A 580 30.53 -6.87 -20.08
CA PRO A 580 30.26 -5.47 -20.47
C PRO A 580 31.32 -4.89 -21.41
N LYS A 581 32.61 -5.20 -21.17
CA LYS A 581 33.73 -4.75 -22.04
C LYS A 581 33.63 -5.29 -23.45
N GLN A 582 33.14 -6.50 -23.64
CA GLN A 582 32.90 -7.08 -24.97
C GLN A 582 31.68 -6.45 -25.64
N MET A 583 30.61 -6.17 -24.84
CA MET A 583 29.39 -5.51 -25.29
C MET A 583 29.70 -4.15 -25.95
N LEU A 584 30.52 -3.32 -25.32
CA LEU A 584 30.88 -1.99 -25.85
C LEU A 584 31.51 -2.01 -27.24
N LYS A 585 32.01 -3.16 -27.71
CA LYS A 585 32.66 -3.33 -29.04
C LYS A 585 31.71 -3.88 -30.10
N GLN A 586 30.47 -4.17 -29.77
CA GLN A 586 29.47 -4.75 -30.67
C GLN A 586 28.68 -3.67 -31.41
N ASP A 587 27.96 -4.09 -32.45
CA ASP A 587 27.07 -3.23 -33.22
C ASP A 587 25.60 -3.58 -32.97
N THR A 588 25.23 -3.68 -31.70
CA THR A 588 23.84 -3.83 -31.25
C THR A 588 23.27 -2.48 -30.85
N VAL A 589 21.94 -2.33 -30.91
CA VAL A 589 21.28 -1.07 -30.48
C VAL A 589 21.67 -0.70 -29.07
N THR A 590 21.68 -1.68 -28.14
CA THR A 590 22.08 -1.49 -26.75
C THR A 590 23.54 -1.01 -26.66
N SER A 591 24.44 -1.64 -27.40
CA SER A 591 25.86 -1.25 -27.42
C SER A 591 26.10 0.17 -27.94
N GLU A 592 25.36 0.58 -28.99
CA GLU A 592 25.46 1.93 -29.53
C GLU A 592 25.14 3.02 -28.51
N TYR A 593 24.12 2.77 -27.64
CA TYR A 593 23.79 3.67 -26.52
C TYR A 593 24.82 3.62 -25.38
N LEU A 594 25.31 2.43 -25.04
CA LEU A 594 26.30 2.29 -23.97
C LEU A 594 27.63 2.94 -24.25
N ASN A 595 28.09 2.89 -25.52
CA ASN A 595 29.37 3.45 -25.95
C ASN A 595 29.31 4.89 -26.50
N GLY A 596 28.10 5.51 -26.47
CA GLY A 596 27.92 6.90 -26.92
C GLY A 596 27.87 7.10 -28.43
N ARG A 597 27.88 6.00 -29.26
CA ARG A 597 27.70 6.13 -30.73
C ARG A 597 26.29 6.57 -31.11
N ARG A 598 25.33 6.30 -30.25
CA ARG A 598 23.94 6.71 -30.34
C ARG A 598 23.48 7.35 -29.04
N GLU A 599 22.90 8.53 -29.13
CA GLU A 599 22.46 9.28 -27.96
C GLU A 599 21.09 9.92 -28.19
N ILE A 600 20.39 10.19 -27.11
CA ILE A 600 19.19 11.03 -27.13
C ILE A 600 19.67 12.48 -27.14
N GLN A 601 19.52 13.13 -28.28
CA GLN A 601 20.06 14.48 -28.52
C GLN A 601 19.35 15.53 -27.65
N LEU A 602 20.13 16.50 -27.16
CA LEU A 602 19.61 17.69 -26.51
C LEU A 602 18.82 18.55 -27.49
N PRO A 603 17.76 19.26 -27.01
CA PRO A 603 17.11 20.25 -27.87
C PRO A 603 18.03 21.43 -28.11
N ASP A 604 18.00 21.97 -29.36
CA ASP A 604 18.83 23.12 -29.73
C ASP A 604 18.55 24.36 -28.87
N HIS A 605 17.31 24.54 -28.46
CA HIS A 605 16.87 25.62 -27.59
C HIS A 605 15.81 25.11 -26.58
N ARG A 606 15.87 25.61 -25.35
CA ARG A 606 14.83 25.39 -24.33
C ARG A 606 13.63 26.29 -24.64
N ARG A 607 12.40 25.75 -24.52
CA ARG A 607 11.17 26.51 -24.75
C ARG A 607 10.98 27.56 -23.69
N VAL A 608 10.60 28.77 -24.08
CA VAL A 608 10.28 29.90 -23.17
C VAL A 608 8.93 29.65 -22.49
N GLY A 609 8.04 28.87 -23.13
CA GLY A 609 6.66 28.70 -22.69
C GLY A 609 5.73 29.81 -23.18
N ASN A 610 4.51 29.86 -22.63
CA ASN A 610 3.50 30.84 -23.03
C ASN A 610 3.45 32.08 -22.11
N GLY A 611 4.40 32.23 -21.16
CA GLY A 611 4.47 33.33 -20.20
C GLY A 611 3.45 33.28 -19.09
N LYS A 612 2.72 32.17 -18.94
CA LYS A 612 1.74 31.91 -17.88
C LYS A 612 2.21 30.77 -16.99
N SER A 613 1.78 30.77 -15.74
CA SER A 613 2.16 29.77 -14.75
C SER A 613 0.93 29.28 -13.98
N LEU A 614 1.03 28.10 -13.44
CA LEU A 614 0.17 27.57 -12.40
C LEU A 614 0.99 27.53 -11.11
N CYS A 615 0.55 28.21 -10.05
CA CYS A 615 1.28 28.29 -8.79
C CYS A 615 0.48 27.62 -7.68
N ILE A 616 1.14 26.73 -6.93
CA ILE A 616 0.61 26.14 -5.68
C ILE A 616 1.36 26.80 -4.53
N HIS A 617 0.62 27.32 -3.53
CA HIS A 617 1.17 27.91 -2.34
C HIS A 617 0.87 27.05 -1.12
N GLY A 618 1.87 26.94 -0.24
CA GLY A 618 1.71 26.32 1.07
C GLY A 618 1.42 24.81 1.03
N ALA A 619 1.92 24.05 0.06
CA ALA A 619 1.71 22.61 0.02
C ALA A 619 2.39 21.92 1.22
N SER A 620 1.61 21.25 2.07
CA SER A 620 2.05 20.69 3.37
C SER A 620 1.61 19.24 3.62
N GLY A 621 1.23 18.50 2.57
CA GLY A 621 0.83 17.10 2.69
C GLY A 621 2.02 16.17 2.96
N ASN A 622 1.81 15.13 3.75
CA ASN A 622 2.81 14.11 4.11
C ASN A 622 4.11 14.75 4.65
N ASN A 623 5.20 14.65 3.88
CA ASN A 623 6.51 15.21 4.26
C ASN A 623 6.78 16.62 3.67
N LEU A 624 5.87 17.20 2.89
CA LEU A 624 6.06 18.54 2.34
C LEU A 624 6.07 19.61 3.45
N LYS A 625 7.01 20.54 3.34
CA LYS A 625 7.29 21.57 4.36
C LYS A 625 6.79 22.94 3.93
N ASN A 626 5.49 23.06 3.72
CA ASN A 626 4.83 24.32 3.32
C ASN A 626 5.51 24.94 2.10
N VAL A 627 5.55 24.18 0.99
CA VAL A 627 6.30 24.58 -0.20
C VAL A 627 5.44 25.33 -1.21
N ASP A 628 6.04 26.39 -1.79
CA ASP A 628 5.50 27.11 -2.94
C ASP A 628 6.15 26.58 -4.21
N VAL A 629 5.34 26.24 -5.20
CA VAL A 629 5.82 25.65 -6.46
C VAL A 629 5.13 26.27 -7.67
N GLU A 630 5.93 26.74 -8.62
CA GLU A 630 5.49 27.28 -9.90
C GLU A 630 5.65 26.25 -11.02
N PHE A 631 4.60 26.03 -11.81
CA PHE A 631 4.58 25.21 -13.02
C PHE A 631 4.39 26.10 -14.24
N PRO A 632 5.46 26.51 -14.96
CA PRO A 632 5.34 27.35 -16.15
C PRO A 632 4.66 26.60 -17.29
N LEU A 633 3.61 27.20 -17.88
CA LEU A 633 2.78 26.55 -18.89
C LEU A 633 3.41 26.56 -20.28
N GLY A 634 3.05 25.53 -21.10
CA GLY A 634 3.60 25.36 -22.44
C GLY A 634 5.05 24.84 -22.46
N LYS A 635 5.46 24.13 -21.39
CA LYS A 635 6.79 23.55 -21.23
C LYS A 635 6.73 22.07 -20.89
N LEU A 636 7.86 21.40 -21.13
CA LEU A 636 8.16 20.08 -20.56
C LEU A 636 8.78 20.28 -19.18
N ILE A 637 8.02 19.99 -18.12
CA ILE A 637 8.43 20.14 -16.72
C ILE A 637 8.76 18.76 -16.16
N VAL A 638 9.94 18.62 -15.57
CA VAL A 638 10.33 17.38 -14.87
C VAL A 638 10.47 17.66 -13.38
N VAL A 639 9.69 16.92 -12.58
CA VAL A 639 9.79 16.90 -11.12
C VAL A 639 10.68 15.73 -10.72
N THR A 640 11.84 16.03 -10.17
CA THR A 640 12.87 15.04 -9.83
C THR A 640 13.33 15.19 -8.38
N GLY A 641 14.32 14.40 -7.95
CA GLY A 641 14.88 14.39 -6.59
C GLY A 641 14.97 12.98 -6.00
N VAL A 642 15.61 12.84 -4.87
CA VAL A 642 15.83 11.54 -4.21
C VAL A 642 14.52 10.78 -3.92
N SER A 643 14.61 9.46 -3.75
CA SER A 643 13.46 8.63 -3.40
C SER A 643 12.85 9.10 -2.07
N GLY A 644 11.50 9.18 -2.00
CA GLY A 644 10.80 9.66 -0.80
C GLY A 644 10.86 11.17 -0.53
N SER A 645 11.42 12.01 -1.43
CA SER A 645 11.53 13.47 -1.23
C SER A 645 10.23 14.26 -1.30
N GLY A 646 9.10 13.63 -1.65
CA GLY A 646 7.78 14.29 -1.70
C GLY A 646 7.25 14.58 -3.12
N LYS A 647 7.92 14.11 -4.19
CA LYS A 647 7.50 14.32 -5.59
C LYS A 647 6.05 13.90 -5.86
N SER A 648 5.72 12.64 -5.51
CA SER A 648 4.37 12.09 -5.72
C SER A 648 3.34 12.78 -4.85
N THR A 649 3.70 13.22 -3.65
CA THR A 649 2.82 14.01 -2.79
C THR A 649 2.50 15.36 -3.43
N LEU A 650 3.50 16.05 -3.99
CA LEU A 650 3.30 17.34 -4.67
C LEU A 650 2.44 17.18 -5.93
N VAL A 651 2.76 16.21 -6.79
CA VAL A 651 2.14 16.10 -8.12
C VAL A 651 0.87 15.24 -8.10
N ASN A 652 0.94 13.99 -7.57
CA ASN A 652 -0.15 13.01 -7.66
C ASN A 652 -1.19 13.15 -6.56
N GLU A 653 -0.80 13.70 -5.38
CA GLU A 653 -1.67 13.79 -4.22
C GLU A 653 -2.13 15.23 -3.91
N THR A 654 -1.43 16.24 -4.46
CA THR A 654 -1.82 17.65 -4.32
C THR A 654 -2.27 18.24 -5.66
N LEU A 655 -1.38 18.43 -6.63
CA LEU A 655 -1.69 19.09 -7.91
C LEU A 655 -2.81 18.39 -8.70
N GLN A 656 -2.65 17.09 -8.94
CA GLN A 656 -3.58 16.30 -9.77
C GLN A 656 -5.01 16.26 -9.16
N PRO A 657 -5.21 16.02 -7.85
CA PRO A 657 -6.55 16.07 -7.26
C PRO A 657 -7.18 17.46 -7.28
N ILE A 658 -6.41 18.54 -7.07
CA ILE A 658 -6.91 19.92 -7.21
C ILE A 658 -7.51 20.13 -8.60
N LEU A 659 -6.73 19.85 -9.63
CA LEU A 659 -7.16 20.02 -11.02
C LEU A 659 -8.33 19.08 -11.38
N SER A 660 -8.31 17.83 -10.91
CA SER A 660 -9.40 16.88 -11.15
C SER A 660 -10.69 17.27 -10.44
N LYS A 661 -10.61 17.86 -9.25
CA LYS A 661 -11.77 18.38 -8.52
C LYS A 661 -12.36 19.56 -9.28
N HIS A 662 -11.53 20.47 -9.80
CA HIS A 662 -11.96 21.63 -10.57
C HIS A 662 -12.61 21.24 -11.91
N PHE A 663 -11.96 20.41 -12.74
CA PHE A 663 -12.44 20.12 -14.09
C PHE A 663 -13.48 18.99 -14.14
N TYR A 664 -13.37 17.98 -13.26
CA TYR A 664 -14.18 16.75 -13.34
C TYR A 664 -15.03 16.49 -12.11
N ARG A 665 -15.04 17.38 -11.11
CA ARG A 665 -15.75 17.22 -9.83
C ARG A 665 -15.38 15.89 -9.15
N SER A 666 -14.08 15.54 -9.21
CA SER A 666 -13.56 14.33 -8.56
C SER A 666 -13.77 14.40 -7.05
N LEU A 667 -14.11 13.25 -6.46
CA LEU A 667 -14.31 13.13 -5.00
C LEU A 667 -12.98 12.94 -4.23
N LYS A 668 -11.85 12.80 -4.94
CA LYS A 668 -10.54 12.66 -4.30
C LYS A 668 -10.11 14.03 -3.78
N GLU A 669 -10.01 14.13 -2.45
CA GLU A 669 -9.51 15.35 -1.82
C GLU A 669 -8.00 15.51 -2.03
N PRO A 670 -7.52 16.71 -2.34
CA PRO A 670 -6.08 17.02 -2.39
C PRO A 670 -5.47 17.00 -1.00
N MET A 671 -4.17 16.75 -0.92
CA MET A 671 -3.41 16.99 0.30
C MET A 671 -3.44 18.48 0.68
N PRO A 672 -3.21 18.84 1.96
CA PRO A 672 -3.29 20.21 2.44
C PRO A 672 -2.40 21.18 1.65
N TYR A 673 -2.98 22.34 1.28
CA TYR A 673 -2.33 23.45 0.61
C TYR A 673 -3.07 24.76 0.98
N GLU A 674 -2.43 25.92 0.81
CA GLU A 674 -3.04 27.21 1.17
C GLU A 674 -3.88 27.76 0.01
N SER A 675 -3.29 27.88 -1.19
CA SER A 675 -3.98 28.39 -2.37
C SER A 675 -3.37 27.89 -3.67
N ILE A 676 -4.10 28.06 -4.78
CA ILE A 676 -3.63 27.80 -6.13
C ILE A 676 -4.04 28.94 -7.06
N GLU A 677 -3.14 29.36 -7.94
CA GLU A 677 -3.36 30.42 -8.91
C GLU A 677 -3.08 29.92 -10.34
N GLY A 678 -3.75 30.52 -11.33
CA GLY A 678 -3.50 30.24 -12.75
C GLY A 678 -4.28 29.04 -13.33
N ILE A 679 -5.23 28.45 -12.62
CA ILE A 679 -6.08 27.33 -13.11
C ILE A 679 -6.85 27.72 -14.38
N GLU A 680 -7.28 28.95 -14.51
CA GLU A 680 -8.02 29.48 -15.65
C GLU A 680 -7.25 29.41 -16.98
N ASN A 681 -5.93 29.22 -16.93
CA ASN A 681 -5.07 29.08 -18.11
C ASN A 681 -5.05 27.66 -18.67
N ILE A 682 -5.66 26.69 -17.98
CA ILE A 682 -5.76 25.28 -18.33
C ILE A 682 -7.21 24.95 -18.62
N ASP A 683 -7.50 24.11 -19.60
CA ASP A 683 -8.85 23.65 -19.91
C ASP A 683 -9.11 22.19 -19.58
N LYS A 684 -8.06 21.40 -19.39
CA LYS A 684 -8.15 19.97 -19.15
C LYS A 684 -6.88 19.45 -18.46
N VAL A 685 -7.05 18.50 -17.55
CA VAL A 685 -5.95 17.70 -17.00
C VAL A 685 -6.08 16.24 -17.47
N VAL A 686 -4.95 15.64 -17.84
CA VAL A 686 -4.86 14.23 -18.23
C VAL A 686 -3.82 13.55 -17.36
N ASN A 687 -4.26 12.63 -16.52
CA ASN A 687 -3.36 11.81 -15.71
C ASN A 687 -3.03 10.51 -16.44
N VAL A 688 -1.75 10.24 -16.64
CA VAL A 688 -1.22 9.06 -17.34
C VAL A 688 -0.37 8.26 -16.33
N ASP A 689 -1.02 7.40 -15.58
CA ASP A 689 -0.40 6.54 -14.57
C ASP A 689 -0.20 5.09 -15.08
N GLN A 690 0.51 4.27 -14.31
CA GLN A 690 0.81 2.87 -14.63
C GLN A 690 -0.35 1.91 -14.33
N SER A 691 -1.50 2.40 -13.88
CA SER A 691 -2.64 1.55 -13.56
C SER A 691 -3.16 0.81 -14.81
N PRO A 692 -3.64 -0.45 -14.67
CA PRO A 692 -4.14 -1.24 -15.78
C PRO A 692 -5.25 -0.52 -16.55
N ILE A 693 -5.24 -0.62 -17.90
CA ILE A 693 -6.29 -0.07 -18.76
C ILE A 693 -7.63 -0.84 -18.69
N GLY A 694 -7.66 -1.92 -17.91
CA GLY A 694 -8.86 -2.70 -17.62
C GLY A 694 -8.56 -3.85 -16.67
N ARG A 695 -9.57 -4.24 -15.89
CA ARG A 695 -9.44 -5.27 -14.84
C ARG A 695 -9.87 -6.67 -15.29
N THR A 696 -10.35 -6.81 -16.51
CA THR A 696 -10.87 -8.09 -17.04
C THR A 696 -10.15 -8.51 -18.30
N PRO A 697 -10.07 -9.80 -18.63
CA PRO A 697 -9.48 -10.31 -19.87
C PRO A 697 -10.20 -9.82 -21.15
N ARG A 698 -11.40 -9.22 -21.02
CA ARG A 698 -12.16 -8.62 -22.11
C ARG A 698 -11.67 -7.25 -22.52
N SER A 699 -11.05 -6.53 -21.60
CA SER A 699 -10.37 -5.26 -21.91
C SER A 699 -9.12 -5.53 -22.73
N ASN A 700 -8.92 -4.80 -23.79
CA ASN A 700 -7.77 -4.93 -24.69
C ASN A 700 -7.47 -3.58 -25.37
N PRO A 701 -6.32 -3.42 -26.06
CA PRO A 701 -5.95 -2.20 -26.77
C PRO A 701 -7.02 -1.66 -27.70
N ALA A 702 -7.67 -2.54 -28.49
CA ALA A 702 -8.69 -2.12 -29.45
C ALA A 702 -9.95 -1.57 -28.78
N THR A 703 -10.37 -2.15 -27.64
CA THR A 703 -11.55 -1.65 -26.90
C THR A 703 -11.25 -0.36 -26.16
N TYR A 704 -10.05 -0.24 -25.55
CA TYR A 704 -9.66 0.91 -24.77
C TYR A 704 -9.52 2.18 -25.62
N THR A 705 -8.89 2.09 -26.79
CA THR A 705 -8.72 3.20 -27.74
C THR A 705 -10.00 3.53 -28.53
N GLY A 706 -11.05 2.69 -28.37
CA GLY A 706 -12.30 2.85 -29.11
C GLY A 706 -12.24 2.44 -30.58
N VAL A 707 -11.08 1.99 -31.10
CA VAL A 707 -10.93 1.56 -32.50
C VAL A 707 -11.77 0.32 -32.82
N PHE A 708 -12.06 -0.51 -31.80
CA PHE A 708 -12.88 -1.69 -32.00
C PHE A 708 -14.31 -1.38 -32.43
N SER A 709 -14.85 -0.23 -32.08
CA SER A 709 -16.18 0.22 -32.55
C SER A 709 -16.15 0.51 -34.05
N ASP A 710 -15.09 1.13 -34.54
CA ASP A 710 -14.93 1.44 -35.98
C ASP A 710 -14.70 0.14 -36.78
N ILE A 711 -13.90 -0.82 -36.23
CA ILE A 711 -13.70 -2.14 -36.83
C ILE A 711 -15.04 -2.88 -36.94
N ARG A 712 -15.85 -2.90 -35.88
CA ARG A 712 -17.18 -3.53 -35.93
C ARG A 712 -18.09 -2.89 -36.98
N SER A 713 -18.08 -1.56 -37.06
CA SER A 713 -18.84 -0.83 -38.09
C SER A 713 -18.39 -1.17 -39.50
N LEU A 714 -17.08 -1.36 -39.71
CA LEU A 714 -16.56 -1.83 -41.00
C LEU A 714 -17.10 -3.24 -41.33
N PHE A 715 -17.05 -4.19 -40.38
CA PHE A 715 -17.51 -5.57 -40.62
C PHE A 715 -19.00 -5.67 -40.85
N VAL A 716 -19.82 -4.84 -40.19
CA VAL A 716 -21.28 -4.79 -40.45
C VAL A 716 -21.59 -4.32 -41.86
N ASN A 717 -20.78 -3.47 -42.46
CA ASN A 717 -20.98 -2.92 -43.80
C ASN A 717 -20.56 -3.87 -44.92
N LEU A 718 -19.93 -5.01 -44.60
CA LEU A 718 -19.54 -5.99 -45.59
C LEU A 718 -20.75 -6.69 -46.23
N PRO A 719 -20.70 -7.07 -47.52
CA PRO A 719 -21.84 -7.70 -48.23
C PRO A 719 -22.37 -8.94 -47.50
N GLU A 720 -21.51 -9.83 -47.05
CA GLU A 720 -21.91 -11.05 -46.31
C GLU A 720 -22.64 -10.75 -44.97
N ALA A 721 -22.22 -9.72 -44.26
CA ALA A 721 -22.87 -9.30 -43.01
C ALA A 721 -24.25 -8.71 -43.29
N LYS A 722 -24.38 -7.91 -44.34
CA LYS A 722 -25.67 -7.32 -44.79
C LYS A 722 -26.64 -8.38 -45.25
N ILE A 723 -26.21 -9.34 -46.04
CA ILE A 723 -27.05 -10.47 -46.52
C ILE A 723 -27.60 -11.27 -45.35
N ARG A 724 -26.79 -11.49 -44.28
CA ARG A 724 -27.20 -12.21 -43.08
C ARG A 724 -27.93 -11.34 -42.07
N GLY A 725 -28.11 -10.07 -42.32
CA GLY A 725 -28.80 -9.12 -41.40
C GLY A 725 -28.01 -8.89 -40.09
N TYR A 726 -26.71 -9.03 -40.10
CA TYR A 726 -25.89 -8.88 -38.89
C TYR A 726 -25.79 -7.42 -38.44
N LYS A 727 -26.03 -7.18 -37.15
CA LYS A 727 -25.95 -5.89 -36.51
C LYS A 727 -24.57 -5.73 -35.78
N PRO A 728 -24.17 -4.52 -35.36
CA PRO A 728 -22.91 -4.29 -34.67
C PRO A 728 -22.66 -5.16 -33.42
N GLY A 729 -23.74 -5.55 -32.74
CA GLY A 729 -23.70 -6.46 -31.59
C GLY A 729 -23.16 -7.86 -31.92
N ARG A 730 -23.39 -8.35 -33.17
CA ARG A 730 -22.89 -9.65 -33.65
C ARG A 730 -21.37 -9.73 -33.59
N PHE A 731 -20.70 -8.65 -33.88
CA PHE A 731 -19.24 -8.54 -33.89
C PHE A 731 -18.66 -8.11 -32.54
N SER A 732 -19.47 -8.12 -31.47
CA SER A 732 -19.02 -7.86 -30.10
C SER A 732 -18.84 -9.15 -29.30
N PHE A 733 -17.68 -9.37 -28.74
CA PHE A 733 -17.43 -10.51 -27.84
C PHE A 733 -18.05 -10.31 -26.44
N ASN A 734 -18.64 -9.14 -26.13
CA ASN A 734 -19.31 -8.85 -24.88
C ASN A 734 -20.82 -9.17 -24.92
N VAL A 735 -21.43 -9.24 -26.12
CA VAL A 735 -22.86 -9.38 -26.32
C VAL A 735 -23.21 -10.79 -26.81
N LYS A 736 -24.29 -11.36 -26.30
CA LYS A 736 -24.82 -12.66 -26.77
C LYS A 736 -25.14 -12.61 -28.28
N GLY A 737 -25.01 -13.75 -28.95
CA GLY A 737 -25.36 -13.95 -30.36
C GLY A 737 -24.18 -14.11 -31.28
N GLY A 738 -23.07 -13.38 -31.11
CA GLY A 738 -21.86 -13.52 -31.93
C GLY A 738 -20.65 -14.07 -31.18
N ARG A 739 -20.68 -14.00 -29.86
CA ARG A 739 -19.60 -14.50 -29.01
C ARG A 739 -19.65 -16.03 -28.83
N CYS A 740 -18.52 -16.62 -28.47
CA CYS A 740 -18.50 -18.01 -27.99
C CYS A 740 -19.18 -18.08 -26.62
N GLU A 741 -20.25 -18.84 -26.49
CA GLU A 741 -20.98 -18.95 -25.23
C GLU A 741 -20.25 -19.83 -24.19
N ALA A 742 -19.41 -20.78 -24.61
CA ALA A 742 -18.63 -21.62 -23.70
C ALA A 742 -17.65 -20.83 -22.81
N CYS A 743 -17.01 -19.77 -23.37
CA CYS A 743 -16.13 -18.88 -22.61
C CYS A 743 -16.75 -17.49 -22.36
N GLY A 744 -18.00 -17.27 -22.75
CA GLY A 744 -18.66 -15.97 -22.63
C GLY A 744 -17.97 -14.84 -23.41
N GLY A 745 -17.15 -15.14 -24.44
CA GLY A 745 -16.36 -14.18 -25.20
C GLY A 745 -14.98 -13.84 -24.59
N ASN A 746 -14.58 -14.49 -23.52
CA ASN A 746 -13.24 -14.27 -22.90
C ASN A 746 -12.11 -14.82 -23.78
N GLY A 747 -12.36 -15.93 -24.54
CA GLY A 747 -11.36 -16.68 -25.26
C GLY A 747 -10.62 -17.71 -24.40
N TYR A 748 -10.65 -17.53 -23.10
CA TYR A 748 -9.98 -18.36 -22.09
C TYR A 748 -10.95 -18.77 -20.99
N LYS A 749 -10.68 -19.88 -20.32
CA LYS A 749 -11.30 -20.29 -19.07
C LYS A 749 -10.28 -20.08 -17.95
N THR A 750 -10.66 -19.44 -16.88
CA THR A 750 -9.84 -19.29 -15.68
C THR A 750 -10.04 -20.52 -14.79
N ILE A 751 -8.96 -21.17 -14.42
CA ILE A 751 -8.93 -22.22 -13.42
C ILE A 751 -8.41 -21.58 -12.15
N GLU A 752 -9.30 -21.42 -11.15
CA GLU A 752 -8.95 -20.86 -9.85
C GLU A 752 -8.09 -21.88 -9.07
N MET A 753 -6.95 -21.41 -8.57
CA MET A 753 -6.01 -22.22 -7.79
C MET A 753 -5.95 -21.66 -6.36
N ASN A 754 -6.19 -22.49 -5.34
CA ASN A 754 -6.35 -22.06 -3.94
C ASN A 754 -5.12 -21.34 -3.35
N PHE A 755 -3.90 -21.62 -3.80
CA PHE A 755 -2.65 -21.09 -3.24
C PHE A 755 -1.65 -20.61 -4.31
N LEU A 756 -1.98 -20.74 -5.58
CA LEU A 756 -1.18 -20.31 -6.73
C LEU A 756 -1.97 -19.29 -7.55
N PRO A 757 -1.32 -18.47 -8.38
CA PRO A 757 -2.01 -17.61 -9.32
C PRO A 757 -2.96 -18.41 -10.22
N ASP A 758 -4.13 -17.85 -10.51
CA ASP A 758 -5.11 -18.45 -11.42
C ASP A 758 -4.50 -18.74 -12.79
N VAL A 759 -4.79 -19.92 -13.34
CA VAL A 759 -4.30 -20.33 -14.66
C VAL A 759 -5.37 -20.06 -15.72
N MET A 760 -4.99 -19.37 -16.78
CA MET A 760 -5.85 -19.12 -17.95
C MET A 760 -5.57 -20.14 -19.06
N VAL A 761 -6.53 -21.02 -19.35
CA VAL A 761 -6.44 -22.02 -20.42
C VAL A 761 -7.28 -21.60 -21.62
N PRO A 762 -6.77 -21.70 -22.87
CA PRO A 762 -7.57 -21.41 -24.07
C PRO A 762 -8.87 -22.19 -24.09
N CYS A 763 -9.96 -21.53 -24.49
CA CYS A 763 -11.27 -22.18 -24.59
C CYS A 763 -11.27 -23.29 -25.65
N GLU A 764 -11.62 -24.50 -25.29
CA GLU A 764 -11.64 -25.68 -26.17
C GLU A 764 -12.59 -25.54 -27.37
N VAL A 765 -13.67 -24.73 -27.23
CA VAL A 765 -14.68 -24.55 -28.28
C VAL A 765 -14.25 -23.52 -29.32
N CYS A 766 -13.72 -22.37 -28.90
CA CYS A 766 -13.34 -21.30 -29.83
C CYS A 766 -11.82 -21.19 -30.04
N HIS A 767 -11.02 -21.98 -29.35
CA HIS A 767 -9.55 -21.99 -29.42
C HIS A 767 -8.95 -20.56 -29.30
N GLY A 768 -9.42 -19.78 -28.34
CA GLY A 768 -8.96 -18.42 -28.12
C GLY A 768 -9.63 -17.34 -29.00
N LYS A 769 -10.41 -17.70 -30.01
CA LYS A 769 -10.97 -16.76 -31.00
C LYS A 769 -12.13 -15.90 -30.50
N ARG A 770 -12.71 -16.16 -29.34
CA ARG A 770 -13.77 -15.37 -28.65
C ARG A 770 -15.15 -15.40 -29.30
N TYR A 771 -15.29 -15.78 -30.56
CA TYR A 771 -16.52 -15.76 -31.36
C TYR A 771 -16.98 -17.16 -31.75
N ASN A 772 -18.25 -17.26 -32.09
CA ASN A 772 -18.81 -18.46 -32.70
C ASN A 772 -18.39 -18.57 -34.18
N ARG A 773 -18.52 -19.79 -34.74
CA ARG A 773 -18.09 -20.12 -36.11
C ARG A 773 -18.73 -19.21 -37.17
N GLU A 774 -20.04 -18.95 -37.07
CA GLU A 774 -20.78 -18.18 -38.05
C GLU A 774 -20.32 -16.71 -38.16
N THR A 775 -19.98 -16.08 -37.00
CA THR A 775 -19.41 -14.72 -36.99
C THR A 775 -18.04 -14.67 -37.65
N LEU A 776 -17.23 -15.73 -37.51
CA LEU A 776 -15.88 -15.82 -38.10
C LEU A 776 -15.88 -16.06 -39.62
N GLU A 777 -17.01 -16.43 -40.20
CA GLU A 777 -17.14 -16.59 -41.65
C GLU A 777 -17.09 -15.25 -42.39
N VAL A 778 -17.59 -14.15 -41.77
CA VAL A 778 -17.52 -12.80 -42.34
C VAL A 778 -16.06 -12.32 -42.35
N ARG A 779 -15.56 -11.97 -43.54
CA ARG A 779 -14.14 -11.61 -43.73
C ARG A 779 -13.96 -10.30 -44.48
N TYR A 780 -13.01 -9.50 -43.99
CA TYR A 780 -12.50 -8.30 -44.67
C TYR A 780 -11.08 -8.57 -45.15
N LYS A 781 -10.76 -8.37 -46.43
CA LYS A 781 -9.47 -8.73 -47.03
C LYS A 781 -9.00 -10.15 -46.60
N GLY A 782 -9.91 -11.13 -46.56
CA GLY A 782 -9.62 -12.52 -46.21
C GLY A 782 -9.45 -12.81 -44.70
N LYS A 783 -9.57 -11.81 -43.82
CA LYS A 783 -9.39 -11.91 -42.37
C LYS A 783 -10.73 -11.79 -41.64
N SER A 784 -11.01 -12.68 -40.67
CA SER A 784 -12.12 -12.60 -39.74
C SER A 784 -11.86 -11.53 -38.66
N ILE A 785 -12.89 -11.16 -37.91
CA ILE A 785 -12.74 -10.20 -36.80
C ILE A 785 -11.80 -10.74 -35.70
N ALA A 786 -11.73 -12.04 -35.46
CA ALA A 786 -10.77 -12.64 -34.54
C ALA A 786 -9.34 -12.55 -35.07
N ASP A 787 -9.13 -12.77 -36.39
CA ASP A 787 -7.80 -12.62 -37.01
C ASP A 787 -7.33 -11.16 -36.92
N VAL A 788 -8.23 -10.18 -37.02
CA VAL A 788 -7.92 -8.75 -36.84
C VAL A 788 -7.49 -8.45 -35.40
N LEU A 789 -8.17 -9.03 -34.42
CA LEU A 789 -7.78 -8.88 -33.01
C LEU A 789 -6.43 -9.54 -32.71
N ASP A 790 -6.06 -10.59 -33.45
CA ASP A 790 -4.75 -11.28 -33.30
C ASP A 790 -3.60 -10.56 -34.04
N MET A 791 -3.90 -9.56 -34.87
CA MET A 791 -2.87 -8.75 -35.53
C MET A 791 -2.12 -7.91 -34.51
N THR A 792 -0.80 -7.77 -34.71
CA THR A 792 -0.02 -6.71 -34.06
C THR A 792 -0.45 -5.34 -34.59
N VAL A 793 -0.23 -4.30 -33.82
CA VAL A 793 -0.51 -2.91 -34.23
C VAL A 793 0.20 -2.57 -35.55
N ASN A 794 1.47 -3.01 -35.74
CA ASN A 794 2.19 -2.80 -36.98
C ASN A 794 1.49 -3.45 -38.20
N GLN A 795 1.02 -4.71 -38.05
CA GLN A 795 0.25 -5.40 -39.10
C GLN A 795 -1.09 -4.73 -39.38
N ALA A 796 -1.73 -4.24 -38.31
CA ALA A 796 -3.03 -3.56 -38.42
C ALA A 796 -2.89 -2.21 -39.14
N VAL A 797 -1.81 -1.47 -38.95
CA VAL A 797 -1.52 -0.21 -39.69
C VAL A 797 -1.45 -0.49 -41.21
N GLU A 798 -0.72 -1.52 -41.61
CA GLU A 798 -0.64 -1.92 -43.00
C GLU A 798 -1.97 -2.43 -43.55
N PHE A 799 -2.71 -3.24 -42.75
CA PHE A 799 -3.97 -3.84 -43.16
C PHE A 799 -5.08 -2.80 -43.39
N PHE A 800 -5.14 -1.77 -42.54
CA PHE A 800 -6.15 -0.71 -42.56
C PHE A 800 -5.67 0.59 -43.21
N GLU A 801 -4.63 0.56 -44.02
CA GLU A 801 -4.05 1.76 -44.69
C GLU A 801 -5.09 2.63 -45.42
N ASN A 802 -6.13 1.97 -46.01
CA ASN A 802 -7.19 2.62 -46.77
C ASN A 802 -8.45 2.91 -45.96
N VAL A 803 -8.39 2.83 -44.60
CA VAL A 803 -9.53 3.10 -43.69
C VAL A 803 -9.10 4.19 -42.68
N PRO A 804 -9.27 5.48 -43.05
CA PRO A 804 -8.67 6.61 -42.31
C PRO A 804 -9.05 6.67 -40.81
N ASP A 805 -10.31 6.38 -40.48
CA ASP A 805 -10.80 6.45 -39.09
C ASP A 805 -10.14 5.39 -38.18
N ILE A 806 -9.96 4.19 -38.72
CA ILE A 806 -9.26 3.10 -38.01
C ILE A 806 -7.76 3.41 -37.98
N LEU A 807 -7.16 3.76 -39.11
CA LEU A 807 -5.74 4.03 -39.27
C LEU A 807 -5.26 5.09 -38.29
N ARG A 808 -5.99 6.20 -38.18
CA ARG A 808 -5.64 7.31 -37.27
C ARG A 808 -5.45 6.84 -35.83
N LYS A 809 -6.38 6.02 -35.31
CA LYS A 809 -6.32 5.53 -33.93
C LYS A 809 -5.24 4.48 -33.73
N ILE A 810 -5.03 3.59 -34.68
CA ILE A 810 -4.00 2.55 -34.60
C ILE A 810 -2.61 3.16 -34.75
N LYS A 811 -2.46 4.19 -35.60
CA LYS A 811 -1.17 4.85 -35.79
C LYS A 811 -0.66 5.55 -34.52
N THR A 812 -1.53 6.14 -33.72
CA THR A 812 -1.10 6.72 -32.44
C THR A 812 -0.56 5.66 -31.47
N ILE A 813 -1.07 4.41 -31.51
CA ILE A 813 -0.53 3.30 -30.72
C ILE A 813 0.87 2.90 -31.24
N GLN A 814 1.06 2.90 -32.56
CA GLN A 814 2.37 2.66 -33.17
C GLN A 814 3.38 3.75 -32.82
N ASP A 815 2.96 5.02 -32.90
CA ASP A 815 3.81 6.20 -32.66
C ASP A 815 4.36 6.25 -31.20
N VAL A 816 3.65 5.70 -30.22
CA VAL A 816 4.14 5.58 -28.83
C VAL A 816 5.03 4.34 -28.60
N GLY A 817 5.45 3.65 -29.68
CA GLY A 817 6.34 2.48 -29.60
C GLY A 817 5.65 1.16 -29.26
N LEU A 818 4.31 1.06 -29.33
CA LEU A 818 3.54 -0.16 -29.02
C LEU A 818 3.18 -0.96 -30.29
N GLY A 819 3.95 -0.86 -31.36
CA GLY A 819 3.69 -1.54 -32.62
C GLY A 819 3.70 -3.06 -32.56
N TYR A 820 4.33 -3.66 -31.55
CA TYR A 820 4.46 -5.10 -31.36
C TYR A 820 3.26 -5.74 -30.62
N ILE A 821 2.45 -4.95 -29.92
CA ILE A 821 1.29 -5.45 -29.15
C ILE A 821 0.17 -5.89 -30.10
N LYS A 822 -0.55 -6.96 -29.74
CA LYS A 822 -1.75 -7.37 -30.48
C LYS A 822 -2.96 -6.52 -30.11
N LEU A 823 -3.82 -6.18 -31.09
CA LEU A 823 -5.03 -5.40 -30.85
C LEU A 823 -5.98 -6.02 -29.82
N GLY A 824 -6.08 -7.35 -29.80
CA GLY A 824 -6.92 -8.12 -28.88
C GLY A 824 -6.21 -8.65 -27.64
N GLN A 825 -4.96 -8.24 -27.35
CA GLN A 825 -4.19 -8.68 -26.18
C GLN A 825 -4.94 -8.31 -24.88
N PRO A 826 -5.16 -9.24 -23.95
CA PRO A 826 -5.81 -8.90 -22.68
C PRO A 826 -5.04 -7.82 -21.93
N SER A 827 -5.75 -6.83 -21.38
CA SER A 827 -5.12 -5.73 -20.62
C SER A 827 -4.38 -6.20 -19.38
N THR A 828 -4.76 -7.35 -18.83
CA THR A 828 -4.11 -7.97 -17.66
C THR A 828 -2.71 -8.52 -17.96
N THR A 829 -2.35 -8.67 -19.25
CA THR A 829 -1.04 -9.16 -19.70
C THR A 829 -0.09 -8.02 -20.11
N LEU A 830 -0.56 -6.77 -20.07
CA LEU A 830 0.26 -5.60 -20.37
C LEU A 830 1.06 -5.19 -19.13
N SER A 831 2.30 -4.76 -19.33
CA SER A 831 3.11 -4.13 -18.29
C SER A 831 2.57 -2.74 -17.92
N GLY A 832 3.00 -2.21 -16.75
CA GLY A 832 2.61 -0.87 -16.31
C GLY A 832 2.97 0.21 -17.34
N GLY A 833 4.18 0.16 -17.89
CA GLY A 833 4.64 1.10 -18.93
C GLY A 833 3.89 0.96 -20.26
N GLU A 834 3.49 -0.27 -20.66
CA GLU A 834 2.64 -0.48 -21.84
C GLU A 834 1.24 0.11 -21.63
N CYS A 835 0.65 -0.08 -20.44
CA CYS A 835 -0.63 0.52 -20.07
C CYS A 835 -0.56 2.05 -20.14
N GLN A 836 0.49 2.64 -19.61
CA GLN A 836 0.70 4.08 -19.59
C GLN A 836 0.83 4.65 -20.99
N ARG A 837 1.66 4.03 -21.86
CA ARG A 837 1.78 4.43 -23.28
C ARG A 837 0.47 4.25 -24.06
N MET A 838 -0.34 3.23 -23.69
CA MET A 838 -1.66 3.03 -24.29
C MET A 838 -2.64 4.17 -23.93
N LYS A 839 -2.61 4.64 -22.66
CA LYS A 839 -3.37 5.82 -22.22
C LYS A 839 -2.94 7.07 -23.01
N LEU A 840 -1.64 7.27 -23.13
CA LEU A 840 -1.09 8.38 -23.90
C LEU A 840 -1.53 8.32 -25.36
N ALA A 841 -1.45 7.16 -26.04
CA ALA A 841 -1.91 6.98 -27.42
C ALA A 841 -3.40 7.34 -27.60
N THR A 842 -4.23 6.99 -26.63
CA THR A 842 -5.65 7.31 -26.64
C THR A 842 -5.90 8.82 -26.57
N GLU A 843 -5.17 9.53 -25.71
CA GLU A 843 -5.29 10.99 -25.62
C GLU A 843 -4.77 11.69 -26.88
N LEU A 844 -3.66 11.21 -27.45
CA LEU A 844 -3.09 11.71 -28.72
C LEU A 844 -4.06 11.58 -29.92
N SER A 845 -4.96 10.58 -29.89
CA SER A 845 -5.95 10.39 -30.95
C SER A 845 -7.10 11.41 -30.91
N LYS A 846 -7.26 12.16 -29.79
CA LYS A 846 -8.31 13.16 -29.59
C LYS A 846 -7.89 14.53 -30.16
N ARG A 847 -8.87 15.42 -30.35
CA ARG A 847 -8.56 16.82 -30.69
C ARG A 847 -7.89 17.50 -29.52
N ASP A 848 -6.88 18.27 -29.81
CA ASP A 848 -6.04 19.00 -28.89
C ASP A 848 -6.41 20.50 -28.90
N THR A 849 -6.43 21.11 -27.72
CA THR A 849 -6.74 22.55 -27.54
C THR A 849 -5.48 23.38 -27.36
N GLY A 850 -4.34 22.74 -27.08
CA GLY A 850 -3.07 23.45 -26.76
C GLY A 850 -3.03 24.05 -25.36
N LYS A 851 -4.02 23.72 -24.49
CA LYS A 851 -4.09 24.19 -23.08
C LYS A 851 -4.25 23.04 -22.10
N THR A 852 -3.98 21.82 -22.54
CA THR A 852 -4.09 20.63 -21.71
C THR A 852 -2.84 20.44 -20.87
N MET A 853 -3.01 20.12 -19.57
CA MET A 853 -1.92 19.69 -18.71
C MET A 853 -1.90 18.15 -18.64
N PHE A 854 -0.80 17.56 -19.10
CA PHE A 854 -0.53 16.13 -18.97
C PHE A 854 0.36 15.89 -17.76
N ILE A 855 -0.05 14.93 -16.90
CA ILE A 855 0.72 14.51 -15.73
C ILE A 855 1.10 13.05 -15.96
N LEU A 856 2.40 12.76 -15.96
CA LEU A 856 2.96 11.42 -16.15
C LEU A 856 3.82 11.03 -14.95
N ASP A 857 3.62 9.82 -14.45
CA ASP A 857 4.38 9.27 -13.33
C ASP A 857 5.32 8.17 -13.83
N GLU A 858 6.62 8.42 -13.77
CA GLU A 858 7.71 7.53 -14.18
C GLU A 858 7.44 6.82 -15.54
N PRO A 859 7.24 7.58 -16.63
CA PRO A 859 6.83 7.02 -17.92
C PRO A 859 7.91 6.18 -18.61
N THR A 860 9.17 6.23 -18.16
CA THR A 860 10.28 5.45 -18.73
C THR A 860 10.46 4.08 -18.09
N THR A 861 9.62 3.72 -17.13
CA THR A 861 9.64 2.41 -16.47
C THR A 861 9.61 1.27 -17.48
N GLY A 862 10.60 0.37 -17.41
CA GLY A 862 10.70 -0.82 -18.28
C GLY A 862 11.06 -0.51 -19.74
N LEU A 863 11.58 0.69 -20.03
CA LEU A 863 11.92 1.13 -21.37
C LEU A 863 13.43 1.04 -21.64
N HIS A 864 13.76 0.45 -22.78
CA HIS A 864 15.09 0.57 -23.35
C HIS A 864 15.35 2.01 -23.86
N PHE A 865 16.60 2.44 -23.97
CA PHE A 865 17.00 3.79 -24.46
C PHE A 865 16.29 4.20 -25.75
N GLU A 866 16.15 3.28 -26.72
CA GLU A 866 15.46 3.55 -27.99
C GLU A 866 13.96 3.81 -27.78
N ASP A 867 13.32 3.08 -26.86
CA ASP A 867 11.91 3.29 -26.53
C ASP A 867 11.71 4.63 -25.81
N ILE A 868 12.67 5.03 -24.95
CA ILE A 868 12.69 6.36 -24.29
C ILE A 868 12.79 7.47 -25.37
N ARG A 869 13.69 7.31 -26.34
CA ARG A 869 13.81 8.27 -27.45
C ARG A 869 12.50 8.47 -28.20
N ILE A 870 11.80 7.37 -28.52
CA ILE A 870 10.50 7.41 -29.19
C ILE A 870 9.46 8.11 -28.30
N LEU A 871 9.35 7.72 -27.01
CA LEU A 871 8.42 8.34 -26.08
C LEU A 871 8.67 9.85 -25.96
N MET A 872 9.92 10.26 -25.77
CA MET A 872 10.25 11.67 -25.64
C MET A 872 9.93 12.46 -26.91
N SER A 873 10.12 11.89 -28.10
CA SER A 873 9.73 12.54 -29.35
C SER A 873 8.22 12.82 -29.41
N VAL A 874 7.41 11.96 -28.85
CA VAL A 874 5.95 12.12 -28.77
C VAL A 874 5.58 13.20 -27.75
N LEU A 875 6.20 13.20 -26.58
CA LEU A 875 5.94 14.20 -25.52
C LEU A 875 6.37 15.60 -25.96
N GLN A 876 7.52 15.71 -26.64
CA GLN A 876 7.99 16.97 -27.24
C GLN A 876 6.96 17.54 -28.24
N LYS A 877 6.39 16.70 -29.13
CA LYS A 877 5.33 17.11 -30.07
C LYS A 877 4.06 17.60 -29.35
N LEU A 878 3.71 17.05 -28.16
CA LEU A 878 2.59 17.54 -27.36
C LEU A 878 2.87 18.96 -26.84
N VAL A 879 4.07 19.20 -26.34
CA VAL A 879 4.49 20.51 -25.84
C VAL A 879 4.55 21.51 -27.00
N ASP A 880 5.05 21.12 -28.17
CA ASP A 880 5.10 21.98 -29.38
C ASP A 880 3.72 22.45 -29.86
N ARG A 881 2.64 21.72 -29.49
CA ARG A 881 1.25 22.13 -29.72
C ARG A 881 0.71 23.10 -28.69
N GLY A 882 1.52 23.55 -27.74
CA GLY A 882 1.16 24.48 -26.67
C GLY A 882 0.74 23.85 -25.33
N ASN A 883 0.68 22.50 -25.22
CA ASN A 883 0.32 21.83 -23.99
C ASN A 883 1.43 21.89 -22.95
N THR A 884 1.07 21.69 -21.68
CA THR A 884 2.03 21.54 -20.60
C THR A 884 2.16 20.06 -20.24
N VAL A 885 3.38 19.58 -20.14
CA VAL A 885 3.66 18.19 -19.76
C VAL A 885 4.48 18.17 -18.46
N VAL A 886 3.92 17.65 -17.40
CA VAL A 886 4.58 17.46 -16.09
C VAL A 886 4.92 15.98 -15.92
N ILE A 887 6.19 15.68 -15.69
CA ILE A 887 6.70 14.31 -15.56
C ILE A 887 7.40 14.16 -14.21
N ILE A 888 7.02 13.16 -13.43
CA ILE A 888 7.85 12.71 -12.29
C ILE A 888 8.86 11.72 -12.86
N GLU A 889 10.16 12.00 -12.74
CA GLU A 889 11.20 11.16 -13.33
C GLU A 889 12.55 11.21 -12.60
N HIS A 890 13.28 10.09 -12.74
CA HIS A 890 14.65 9.93 -12.24
C HIS A 890 15.67 9.65 -13.37
N ASN A 891 15.19 9.30 -14.56
CA ASN A 891 16.03 8.97 -15.70
C ASN A 891 16.69 10.23 -16.27
N LEU A 892 18.03 10.24 -16.27
CA LEU A 892 18.82 11.40 -16.75
C LEU A 892 18.60 11.71 -18.23
N ASP A 893 18.28 10.69 -19.05
CA ASP A 893 17.94 10.90 -20.47
C ASP A 893 16.64 11.69 -20.69
N VAL A 894 15.72 11.65 -19.70
CA VAL A 894 14.50 12.49 -19.69
C VAL A 894 14.79 13.84 -19.06
N ILE A 895 15.47 13.86 -17.92
CA ILE A 895 15.76 15.08 -17.17
C ILE A 895 16.54 16.09 -18.04
N LYS A 896 17.54 15.63 -18.80
CA LYS A 896 18.33 16.50 -19.69
C LYS A 896 17.51 17.12 -20.82
N LEU A 897 16.33 16.57 -21.16
CA LEU A 897 15.44 17.09 -22.22
C LEU A 897 14.40 18.08 -21.69
N ALA A 898 14.28 18.27 -20.37
CA ALA A 898 13.31 19.17 -19.78
C ALA A 898 13.52 20.64 -20.20
N ASP A 899 12.43 21.38 -20.34
CA ASP A 899 12.47 22.85 -20.45
C ASP A 899 12.56 23.48 -19.06
N TYR A 900 12.05 22.79 -18.03
CA TYR A 900 12.05 23.25 -16.63
C TYR A 900 12.11 22.05 -15.68
N ILE A 901 12.94 22.16 -14.67
CA ILE A 901 13.11 21.14 -13.62
C ILE A 901 12.64 21.70 -12.28
N ILE A 902 12.00 20.86 -11.48
CA ILE A 902 11.70 21.06 -10.07
C ILE A 902 12.39 19.93 -9.30
N ASP A 903 13.48 20.23 -8.62
CA ASP A 903 14.25 19.25 -7.84
C ASP A 903 13.81 19.27 -6.37
N MET A 904 13.33 18.12 -5.89
CA MET A 904 12.81 17.92 -4.51
C MET A 904 13.85 17.23 -3.63
N GLY A 905 14.00 17.71 -2.40
CA GLY A 905 14.98 17.14 -1.47
C GLY A 905 14.91 17.75 -0.07
N PRO A 906 16.06 17.82 0.63
CA PRO A 906 17.39 17.27 0.27
C PRO A 906 17.45 15.72 0.39
N GLU A 907 16.68 15.13 1.33
CA GLU A 907 16.64 13.70 1.64
C GLU A 907 15.25 13.12 1.41
N GLY A 908 15.07 11.83 1.70
CA GLY A 908 13.75 11.17 1.77
C GLY A 908 13.07 11.37 3.13
N GLY A 909 11.76 11.04 3.21
CA GLY A 909 10.97 11.05 4.44
C GLY A 909 10.95 12.41 5.14
N ARG A 910 11.14 12.44 6.46
CA ARG A 910 11.12 13.67 7.27
C ARG A 910 12.24 14.65 6.91
N GLY A 911 13.34 14.16 6.38
CA GLY A 911 14.46 14.97 5.91
C GLY A 911 14.21 15.65 4.56
N GLY A 912 13.16 15.25 3.83
CA GLY A 912 12.77 15.77 2.53
C GLY A 912 11.73 16.89 2.57
N GLY A 913 10.94 16.98 1.49
CA GLY A 913 9.76 17.84 1.40
C GLY A 913 10.06 19.31 1.11
N GLN A 914 11.21 19.63 0.54
CA GLN A 914 11.60 20.97 0.14
C GLN A 914 11.94 21.04 -1.35
N VAL A 915 11.77 22.21 -1.96
CA VAL A 915 12.28 22.49 -3.31
C VAL A 915 13.73 22.93 -3.18
N MET A 916 14.65 22.17 -3.78
CA MET A 916 16.09 22.41 -3.72
C MET A 916 16.58 23.36 -4.82
N ALA A 917 16.12 23.14 -6.05
CA ALA A 917 16.46 23.93 -7.21
C ALA A 917 15.30 23.90 -8.22
N VAL A 918 15.15 24.99 -8.97
CA VAL A 918 14.24 25.11 -10.10
C VAL A 918 14.94 25.82 -11.26
N GLY A 919 14.53 25.55 -12.47
CA GLY A 919 15.08 26.18 -13.66
C GLY A 919 15.34 25.19 -14.79
N THR A 920 16.11 25.60 -15.80
CA THR A 920 16.56 24.71 -16.88
C THR A 920 17.56 23.67 -16.35
N PRO A 921 17.78 22.56 -17.07
CA PRO A 921 18.80 21.56 -16.68
C PRO A 921 20.18 22.18 -16.44
N GLU A 922 20.55 23.16 -17.22
CA GLU A 922 21.84 23.89 -17.12
C GLU A 922 21.91 24.71 -15.81
N GLU A 923 20.85 25.46 -15.48
CA GLU A 923 20.76 26.25 -14.25
C GLU A 923 20.75 25.35 -13.00
N VAL A 924 20.05 24.21 -13.04
CA VAL A 924 20.04 23.27 -11.93
C VAL A 924 21.42 22.62 -11.75
N ALA A 925 22.11 22.27 -12.83
CA ALA A 925 23.49 21.74 -12.79
C ALA A 925 24.50 22.72 -12.18
N GLU A 926 24.36 24.02 -12.50
CA GLU A 926 25.22 25.09 -11.96
C GLU A 926 24.89 25.46 -10.51
N SER A 927 23.66 25.24 -10.08
CA SER A 927 23.22 25.61 -8.72
C SER A 927 24.00 24.90 -7.62
N GLY A 928 24.49 23.69 -7.88
CA GLY A 928 25.19 22.82 -6.91
C GLY A 928 24.32 22.40 -5.71
N LYS A 929 22.99 22.66 -5.75
CA LYS A 929 22.06 22.32 -4.69
C LYS A 929 21.41 20.96 -4.97
N GLY A 930 21.22 20.17 -3.92
CA GLY A 930 20.65 18.84 -4.02
C GLY A 930 21.60 17.81 -4.65
N PHE A 931 21.19 16.56 -4.66
CA PHE A 931 21.99 15.47 -5.26
C PHE A 931 21.86 15.43 -6.78
N THR A 932 20.71 15.84 -7.31
CA THR A 932 20.40 15.79 -8.75
C THR A 932 21.33 16.67 -9.58
N SER A 933 21.72 17.85 -9.06
CA SER A 933 22.58 18.81 -9.75
C SER A 933 23.91 18.21 -10.22
N ARG A 934 24.54 17.36 -9.39
CA ARG A 934 25.79 16.66 -9.72
C ARG A 934 25.59 15.73 -10.92
N PHE A 935 24.57 14.88 -10.87
CA PHE A 935 24.33 13.89 -11.93
C PHE A 935 23.91 14.55 -13.26
N ILE A 936 23.13 15.62 -13.20
CA ILE A 936 22.77 16.39 -14.40
C ILE A 936 24.02 17.01 -15.02
N LYS A 937 24.92 17.58 -14.20
CA LYS A 937 26.17 18.15 -14.68
C LYS A 937 27.03 17.11 -15.41
N GLU A 938 27.26 15.97 -14.78
CA GLU A 938 28.02 14.85 -15.37
C GLU A 938 27.39 14.37 -16.69
N GLU A 939 26.06 14.30 -16.76
CA GLU A 939 25.34 13.89 -17.97
C GLU A 939 25.41 14.93 -19.10
N LEU A 940 25.27 16.23 -18.80
CA LEU A 940 25.41 17.31 -19.80
C LEU A 940 26.83 17.41 -20.32
N GLU A 941 27.86 17.21 -19.48
CA GLU A 941 29.27 17.20 -19.91
C GLU A 941 29.57 15.97 -20.81
N ARG A 942 28.92 14.85 -20.59
CA ARG A 942 29.07 13.63 -21.40
C ARG A 942 28.47 13.81 -22.82
N VAL A 943 27.37 14.52 -22.94
CA VAL A 943 26.63 14.68 -24.21
C VAL A 943 27.15 15.86 -25.05
N ARG A 944 27.81 16.82 -24.43
CA ARG A 944 28.55 17.91 -25.14
C ARG A 944 29.87 17.39 -25.71
#